data_4f447e1fdb00b5e58c6f54da22387cba
#
_entry.id   4f447e1fdb00b5e58c6f54da22387cba
#
_cell.length_a   1.000
_cell.length_b   1.000
_cell.length_c   1.000
_cell.angle_alpha   90.00
_cell.angle_beta   90.00
_cell.angle_gamma   90.00
#
_symmetry.space_group_name_H-M   'P 1'
#
loop_
_entity.id
_entity.type
_entity.pdbx_description
1 polymer ?
#
loop_
_entity_poly.entity_id
_entity_poly.type
_entity_poly.pdbx_seq_one_letter_code
_entity_poly.pdbx_strand_id
1 'polypeptide(L)'
;MRDSVNDDPGGEQAKITPPKTWAAGVPAVAHALQYSLAETSPRRTALNLLDINQTKGFDCPGCAWPDPAPGRRHTNEYCENGAKHANDDATTRRVTPEFFRRYSVSELARSSDRWLNQQGRLTQPMVKRPGADHYEPISWRDAIALLADELRAMDSPDEAVFYTSGRAGNEPAFVLQLFARALGTNNLPDCSNMCHESSGAALHETLGIGKGDVSLLDIHHADLVLTVGQNPGSNHPRMLSALEETKRGGGQIVAVNPLPEAGLMRFKNPQKPRGVIGRGTNIADQFLQIRLGGDLALFQALNLLLLEAEDAAPGTVLDRAFIEHRTTGFEEFADHLRATVSWPDVLAATGLTRRQIEELRDRVLASERIVVCWAMGLTQQKHGVPTIRELVNFQLLRGNIGRPGAGVCPVRGHSNVQGDRTMGIWEKMPQDFLDALEREFSFTPPARHGLDTVDSIRAMLEGRVRVFLGLAGNFVRAAPDSERTEEAMRRCRLTAHISTKLNRSHAVCGDTALILPTLGRSERDCQGGEEQFITVEDSMSQVHASAGRLEPASSHLLSEVAILSRLARQTLGDRVPVPWEDFEADYGNIRDRIARVVPGFENFNTRVRKPGGFALPNPVNEGVFPTPGGKARFTRNDFTMLRAPEGHLLLQTLRSHDQWNTVPYTTDDRYRGIHGSRRIVLVHPADLAALGLADGAKVDVVSVWQDGTERRAEDFRLVSYPTTAGCAAAYYPETNVLVPLDSVADTSNTPTSKGIVVRLEPRP
;
A
#
# COMPACT_ATOMS: atom_id res chain seq x y z
N MET A 1 8.87 -32.76 -1.63
CA MET A 1 7.72 -32.38 -0.80
C MET A 1 8.24 -32.23 0.63
N ARG A 2 8.22 -31.00 1.16
CA ARG A 2 8.54 -30.78 2.58
C ARG A 2 7.24 -30.87 3.34
N ASP A 3 7.09 -31.92 4.11
CA ASP A 3 5.85 -32.31 4.82
C ASP A 3 5.66 -31.59 6.17
N SER A 4 6.23 -30.43 6.41
CA SER A 4 6.01 -29.71 7.66
C SER A 4 4.97 -28.59 7.48
N VAL A 5 3.81 -28.81 8.09
CA VAL A 5 2.72 -27.82 8.22
C VAL A 5 3.19 -26.56 8.96
N ASN A 6 4.29 -26.62 9.69
CA ASN A 6 4.90 -25.50 10.42
C ASN A 6 6.25 -25.14 9.80
N ASP A 7 6.22 -24.35 8.71
CA ASP A 7 7.39 -23.92 7.93
C ASP A 7 7.90 -22.53 8.38
N ASP A 8 7.46 -22.04 9.54
CA ASP A 8 7.94 -20.79 10.13
C ASP A 8 9.08 -21.12 11.12
N PRO A 9 10.36 -21.03 10.69
CA PRO A 9 11.47 -21.28 11.61
C PRO A 9 11.47 -20.17 12.67
N GLY A 10 11.41 -20.55 13.94
CA GLY A 10 11.59 -19.63 15.06
C GLY A 10 12.87 -18.82 14.94
N GLY A 11 13.03 -17.78 15.75
CA GLY A 11 14.19 -16.89 15.72
C GLY A 11 15.55 -17.58 15.85
N GLU A 12 15.62 -18.80 16.41
CA GLU A 12 16.86 -19.57 16.57
C GLU A 12 17.61 -19.88 15.29
N GLN A 13 16.91 -20.12 14.19
CA GLN A 13 17.53 -20.51 12.91
C GLN A 13 18.06 -19.32 12.11
N ALA A 14 17.88 -18.09 12.62
CA ALA A 14 18.34 -16.90 11.94
C ALA A 14 19.86 -16.81 11.90
N LYS A 15 20.44 -16.68 10.71
CA LYS A 15 21.85 -16.30 10.52
C LYS A 15 21.91 -14.80 10.28
N ILE A 16 22.72 -14.10 11.07
CA ILE A 16 22.88 -12.65 10.98
C ILE A 16 24.22 -12.34 10.31
N THR A 17 24.19 -11.46 9.33
CA THR A 17 25.37 -10.90 8.65
C THR A 17 25.29 -9.38 8.68
N PRO A 18 26.41 -8.66 8.46
CA PRO A 18 26.35 -7.20 8.35
C PRO A 18 25.34 -6.73 7.28
N PRO A 19 24.59 -5.65 7.54
CA PRO A 19 23.65 -5.10 6.57
C PRO A 19 24.40 -4.59 5.33
N LYS A 20 23.76 -4.67 4.18
CA LYS A 20 24.31 -4.15 2.93
C LYS A 20 24.19 -2.63 2.86
N THR A 21 25.17 -2.02 2.20
CA THR A 21 25.22 -0.58 1.92
C THR A 21 24.82 -0.24 0.49
N TRP A 22 24.28 -1.20 -0.25
CA TRP A 22 23.82 -1.01 -1.63
C TRP A 22 22.70 -1.99 -1.99
N ALA A 23 21.84 -1.56 -2.90
CA ALA A 23 20.70 -2.33 -3.41
C ALA A 23 20.88 -2.75 -4.87
N ALA A 24 20.12 -3.77 -5.28
CA ALA A 24 20.03 -4.37 -6.62
C ALA A 24 21.32 -5.03 -7.12
N GLY A 25 21.83 -4.65 -8.30
CA GLY A 25 23.00 -5.28 -8.95
C GLY A 25 22.74 -6.69 -9.48
N VAL A 26 23.83 -7.39 -9.80
CA VAL A 26 23.78 -8.78 -10.30
C VAL A 26 23.03 -9.74 -9.37
N PRO A 27 23.19 -9.68 -8.04
CA PRO A 27 22.42 -10.54 -7.14
C PRO A 27 20.90 -10.42 -7.30
N ALA A 28 20.36 -9.21 -7.55
CA ALA A 28 18.93 -9.01 -7.75
C ALA A 28 18.44 -9.77 -9.00
N VAL A 29 19.21 -9.72 -10.10
CA VAL A 29 18.89 -10.47 -11.31
C VAL A 29 18.93 -11.98 -11.07
N ALA A 30 19.97 -12.46 -10.37
CA ALA A 30 20.13 -13.88 -10.08
C ALA A 30 18.96 -14.41 -9.21
N HIS A 31 18.61 -13.69 -8.14
CA HIS A 31 17.49 -14.09 -7.29
C HIS A 31 16.12 -13.99 -7.97
N ALA A 32 15.91 -12.97 -8.82
CA ALA A 32 14.70 -12.86 -9.63
C ALA A 32 14.54 -14.07 -10.56
N LEU A 33 15.59 -14.44 -11.29
CA LEU A 33 15.57 -15.57 -12.21
C LEU A 33 15.45 -16.91 -11.47
N GLN A 34 16.20 -17.10 -10.39
CA GLN A 34 16.14 -18.32 -9.58
C GLN A 34 14.73 -18.58 -9.05
N TYR A 35 14.08 -17.56 -8.48
CA TYR A 35 12.71 -17.67 -7.98
C TYR A 35 11.74 -17.94 -9.14
N SER A 36 11.81 -17.16 -10.20
CA SER A 36 10.90 -17.28 -11.34
C SER A 36 10.96 -18.67 -12.00
N LEU A 37 12.15 -19.22 -12.18
CA LEU A 37 12.34 -20.57 -12.75
C LEU A 37 11.92 -21.69 -11.79
N ALA A 38 11.90 -21.45 -10.48
CA ALA A 38 11.40 -22.40 -9.51
C ALA A 38 9.85 -22.43 -9.46
N GLU A 39 9.19 -21.31 -9.80
CA GLU A 39 7.74 -21.18 -9.80
C GLU A 39 7.08 -21.60 -11.12
N THR A 40 7.76 -21.32 -12.26
CA THR A 40 7.18 -21.56 -13.59
C THR A 40 8.17 -22.31 -14.52
N SER A 41 7.69 -22.78 -15.68
CA SER A 41 8.59 -23.35 -16.69
C SER A 41 9.45 -22.24 -17.35
N PRO A 42 10.65 -22.55 -17.89
CA PRO A 42 11.51 -21.55 -18.54
C PRO A 42 10.79 -20.74 -19.63
N ARG A 43 9.94 -21.38 -20.45
CA ARG A 43 9.15 -20.69 -21.48
C ARG A 43 8.14 -19.73 -20.86
N ARG A 44 7.42 -20.16 -19.82
CA ARG A 44 6.41 -19.34 -19.12
C ARG A 44 7.07 -18.17 -18.41
N THR A 45 8.22 -18.39 -17.75
CA THR A 45 9.06 -17.34 -17.16
C THR A 45 9.43 -16.28 -18.18
N ALA A 46 9.98 -16.70 -19.33
CA ALA A 46 10.43 -15.78 -20.37
C ALA A 46 9.28 -14.93 -20.92
N LEU A 47 8.14 -15.54 -21.27
CA LEU A 47 6.96 -14.83 -21.75
C LEU A 47 6.47 -13.81 -20.72
N ASN A 48 6.39 -14.21 -19.47
CA ASN A 48 5.90 -13.36 -18.38
C ASN A 48 6.82 -12.14 -18.14
N LEU A 49 8.13 -12.35 -18.12
CA LEU A 49 9.11 -11.30 -17.91
C LEU A 49 9.28 -10.34 -19.12
N LEU A 50 8.94 -10.78 -20.33
CA LEU A 50 8.94 -9.93 -21.52
C LEU A 50 7.69 -9.07 -21.63
N ASP A 51 6.59 -9.46 -20.96
CA ASP A 51 5.31 -8.77 -21.04
C ASP A 51 5.06 -7.78 -19.88
N ILE A 52 5.68 -8.03 -18.73
CA ILE A 52 5.46 -7.20 -17.53
C ILE A 52 5.86 -5.73 -17.77
N ASN A 53 4.98 -4.80 -17.47
CA ASN A 53 5.10 -3.35 -17.65
C ASN A 53 5.41 -2.92 -19.10
N GLN A 54 5.06 -3.73 -20.07
CA GLN A 54 5.17 -3.37 -21.48
C GLN A 54 3.85 -2.78 -22.00
N THR A 55 3.91 -1.94 -23.04
CA THR A 55 2.74 -1.24 -23.60
C THR A 55 1.65 -2.16 -24.16
N LYS A 56 1.98 -3.40 -24.48
CA LYS A 56 1.04 -4.44 -24.94
C LYS A 56 0.99 -5.64 -24.01
N GLY A 57 1.56 -5.51 -22.82
CA GLY A 57 1.60 -6.56 -21.80
C GLY A 57 0.69 -6.24 -20.62
N PHE A 58 1.01 -6.85 -19.50
CA PHE A 58 0.28 -6.62 -18.27
C PHE A 58 1.09 -5.73 -17.30
N ASP A 59 0.36 -4.93 -16.53
CA ASP A 59 0.93 -4.16 -15.44
C ASP A 59 1.37 -5.07 -14.29
N CYS A 60 2.54 -4.79 -13.71
CA CYS A 60 3.03 -5.52 -12.54
C CYS A 60 2.02 -5.44 -11.40
N PRO A 61 1.46 -6.57 -10.91
CA PRO A 61 0.48 -6.54 -9.82
C PRO A 61 1.10 -6.17 -8.46
N GLY A 62 2.34 -5.69 -8.46
CA GLY A 62 3.09 -5.21 -7.31
C GLY A 62 2.73 -3.78 -6.92
N CYS A 63 3.70 -2.88 -7.04
CA CYS A 63 3.54 -1.48 -6.61
C CYS A 63 2.99 -0.58 -7.72
N ALA A 64 2.45 0.58 -7.29
CA ALA A 64 1.93 1.61 -8.18
C ALA A 64 3.02 2.57 -8.72
N TRP A 65 4.29 2.16 -8.78
CA TRP A 65 5.32 3.02 -9.35
C TRP A 65 5.13 3.14 -10.86
N PRO A 66 5.12 4.36 -11.43
CA PRO A 66 4.79 4.60 -12.82
C PRO A 66 5.77 3.94 -13.79
N ASP A 67 5.27 3.65 -14.96
CA ASP A 67 6.07 3.18 -16.08
C ASP A 67 6.69 4.37 -16.86
N PRO A 68 7.91 4.23 -17.39
CA PRO A 68 8.46 5.21 -18.31
C PRO A 68 7.59 5.37 -19.56
N ALA A 69 7.63 6.53 -20.18
CA ALA A 69 6.90 6.80 -21.42
C ALA A 69 7.25 5.76 -22.52
N PRO A 70 6.31 5.47 -23.43
CA PRO A 70 6.58 4.60 -24.57
C PRO A 70 7.85 5.02 -25.33
N GLY A 71 8.70 4.07 -25.71
CA GLY A 71 10.01 4.35 -26.32
C GLY A 71 11.15 4.65 -25.33
N ARG A 72 10.85 4.84 -24.06
CA ARG A 72 11.86 4.93 -22.98
C ARG A 72 11.87 3.70 -22.07
N ARG A 73 10.94 2.77 -22.25
CA ARG A 73 10.86 1.51 -21.47
C ARG A 73 12.00 0.56 -21.90
N HIS A 74 12.61 -0.06 -20.89
CA HIS A 74 13.54 -1.16 -21.15
C HIS A 74 12.76 -2.45 -21.47
N THR A 75 13.38 -3.39 -22.21
CA THR A 75 12.80 -4.73 -22.43
C THR A 75 12.52 -5.45 -21.11
N ASN A 76 13.31 -5.17 -20.08
CA ASN A 76 13.19 -5.70 -18.73
C ASN A 76 12.73 -4.60 -17.77
N GLU A 77 11.51 -4.06 -17.96
CA GLU A 77 10.96 -2.96 -17.17
C GLU A 77 10.32 -3.46 -15.86
N TYR A 78 11.11 -4.21 -15.10
CA TYR A 78 10.69 -4.76 -13.81
C TYR A 78 11.82 -4.74 -12.78
N CYS A 79 11.45 -4.76 -11.50
CA CYS A 79 12.38 -4.98 -10.40
C CYS A 79 12.40 -6.46 -9.98
N GLU A 80 13.33 -6.82 -9.09
CA GLU A 80 13.44 -8.17 -8.55
C GLU A 80 12.10 -8.64 -7.93
N ASN A 81 11.46 -7.80 -7.09
CA ASN A 81 10.18 -8.15 -6.47
C ASN A 81 9.04 -8.24 -7.49
N GLY A 82 9.02 -7.39 -8.52
CA GLY A 82 8.05 -7.48 -9.61
C GLY A 82 8.17 -8.78 -10.40
N ALA A 83 9.40 -9.20 -10.73
CA ALA A 83 9.65 -10.47 -11.40
C ALA A 83 9.19 -11.66 -10.55
N LYS A 84 9.52 -11.67 -9.24
CA LYS A 84 9.09 -12.70 -8.31
C LYS A 84 7.56 -12.74 -8.20
N HIS A 85 6.94 -11.58 -8.04
CA HIS A 85 5.50 -11.47 -7.86
C HIS A 85 4.73 -11.95 -9.10
N ALA A 86 5.12 -11.49 -10.29
CA ALA A 86 4.47 -11.91 -11.53
C ALA A 86 4.60 -13.42 -11.78
N ASN A 87 5.76 -14.01 -11.49
CA ASN A 87 5.96 -15.45 -11.67
C ASN A 87 5.38 -16.29 -10.53
N ASP A 88 5.24 -15.75 -9.31
CA ASP A 88 4.49 -16.36 -8.23
C ASP A 88 2.99 -16.46 -8.57
N ASP A 89 2.41 -15.41 -9.16
CA ASP A 89 1.03 -15.43 -9.65
C ASP A 89 0.84 -16.35 -10.87
N ALA A 90 1.86 -16.46 -11.74
CA ALA A 90 1.89 -17.36 -12.90
C ALA A 90 2.32 -18.79 -12.58
N THR A 91 2.46 -19.19 -11.31
CA THR A 91 2.97 -20.51 -10.89
C THR A 91 2.25 -21.68 -11.57
N THR A 92 2.97 -22.76 -11.81
CA THR A 92 2.41 -24.01 -12.35
C THR A 92 1.80 -24.93 -11.29
N ARG A 93 1.96 -24.60 -10.01
CA ARG A 93 1.33 -25.36 -8.91
C ARG A 93 -0.18 -25.05 -8.85
N ARG A 94 -0.95 -26.05 -8.42
CA ARG A 94 -2.42 -25.99 -8.40
C ARG A 94 -2.98 -26.46 -7.06
N VAL A 95 -3.88 -25.66 -6.52
CA VAL A 95 -4.72 -26.02 -5.37
C VAL A 95 -6.05 -26.56 -5.93
N THR A 96 -6.18 -27.87 -5.91
CA THR A 96 -7.33 -28.62 -6.46
C THR A 96 -8.27 -29.06 -5.34
N PRO A 97 -9.46 -29.62 -5.65
CA PRO A 97 -10.34 -30.19 -4.63
C PRO A 97 -9.68 -31.28 -3.79
N GLU A 98 -8.74 -32.05 -4.37
CA GLU A 98 -7.96 -33.06 -3.64
C GLU A 98 -7.15 -32.45 -2.51
N PHE A 99 -6.59 -31.24 -2.73
CA PHE A 99 -5.88 -30.50 -1.69
C PHE A 99 -6.81 -30.22 -0.50
N PHE A 100 -8.02 -29.72 -0.74
CA PHE A 100 -8.99 -29.41 0.31
C PHE A 100 -9.62 -30.64 0.99
N ARG A 101 -9.60 -31.81 0.32
CA ARG A 101 -9.94 -33.08 0.99
C ARG A 101 -8.83 -33.55 1.94
N ARG A 102 -7.56 -33.23 1.61
CA ARG A 102 -6.40 -33.60 2.42
C ARG A 102 -6.20 -32.69 3.63
N TYR A 103 -6.41 -31.40 3.48
CA TYR A 103 -6.14 -30.39 4.51
C TYR A 103 -7.44 -29.76 4.99
N SER A 104 -7.69 -29.87 6.30
CA SER A 104 -8.81 -29.18 6.94
C SER A 104 -8.55 -27.69 7.09
N VAL A 105 -9.62 -26.90 7.26
CA VAL A 105 -9.53 -25.44 7.51
C VAL A 105 -8.73 -25.18 8.79
N SER A 106 -8.92 -26.02 9.82
CA SER A 106 -8.17 -25.92 11.08
C SER A 106 -6.66 -26.17 10.90
N GLU A 107 -6.26 -27.07 9.99
CA GLU A 107 -4.84 -27.30 9.65
C GLU A 107 -4.29 -26.13 8.84
N LEU A 108 -5.04 -25.63 7.85
CA LEU A 108 -4.66 -24.46 7.06
C LEU A 108 -4.48 -23.21 7.92
N ALA A 109 -5.32 -23.02 8.96
CA ALA A 109 -5.20 -21.91 9.90
C ALA A 109 -3.91 -21.96 10.75
N ARG A 110 -3.31 -23.13 10.93
CA ARG A 110 -2.01 -23.29 11.62
C ARG A 110 -0.79 -23.22 10.71
N SER A 111 -1.00 -23.26 9.38
CA SER A 111 0.09 -23.21 8.40
C SER A 111 0.66 -21.80 8.29
N SER A 112 1.94 -21.67 7.91
CA SER A 112 2.54 -20.36 7.66
C SER A 112 1.94 -19.70 6.41
N ASP A 113 1.91 -18.35 6.39
CA ASP A 113 1.40 -17.60 5.23
C ASP A 113 2.22 -17.87 3.96
N ARG A 114 3.53 -18.10 4.13
CA ARG A 114 4.43 -18.50 3.04
C ARG A 114 4.04 -19.88 2.49
N TRP A 115 3.80 -20.86 3.35
CA TRP A 115 3.39 -22.20 2.93
C TRP A 115 2.06 -22.16 2.20
N LEU A 116 1.05 -21.43 2.72
CA LEU A 116 -0.25 -21.24 2.05
C LEU A 116 -0.08 -20.68 0.64
N ASN A 117 0.69 -19.60 0.48
CA ASN A 117 0.96 -19.01 -0.84
C ASN A 117 1.65 -19.98 -1.80
N GLN A 118 2.59 -20.79 -1.31
CA GLN A 118 3.37 -21.72 -2.13
C GLN A 118 2.57 -22.94 -2.63
N GLN A 119 1.34 -23.18 -2.14
CA GLN A 119 0.49 -24.26 -2.66
C GLN A 119 0.06 -24.02 -4.11
N GLY A 120 0.02 -22.77 -4.57
CA GLY A 120 -0.21 -22.40 -5.96
C GLY A 120 -1.56 -21.76 -6.22
N ARG A 121 -2.00 -21.84 -7.49
CA ARG A 121 -3.23 -21.21 -7.98
C ARG A 121 -4.46 -22.02 -7.56
N LEU A 122 -5.48 -21.32 -7.09
CA LEU A 122 -6.83 -21.85 -6.93
C LEU A 122 -7.41 -22.24 -8.31
N THR A 123 -8.19 -23.31 -8.37
CA THR A 123 -8.59 -23.90 -9.66
C THR A 123 -10.08 -23.92 -9.92
N GLN A 124 -10.92 -23.99 -8.89
CA GLN A 124 -12.37 -24.00 -9.04
C GLN A 124 -13.07 -23.52 -7.76
N PRO A 125 -14.35 -23.12 -7.83
CA PRO A 125 -15.07 -22.67 -6.65
C PRO A 125 -15.16 -23.76 -5.57
N MET A 126 -15.00 -23.35 -4.33
CA MET A 126 -15.05 -24.23 -3.17
C MET A 126 -15.98 -23.63 -2.11
N VAL A 127 -16.68 -24.45 -1.37
CA VAL A 127 -17.53 -24.05 -0.24
C VAL A 127 -17.18 -24.83 1.01
N LYS A 128 -17.10 -24.15 2.14
CA LYS A 128 -17.14 -24.74 3.48
C LYS A 128 -18.52 -24.47 4.07
N ARG A 129 -19.24 -25.54 4.42
CA ARG A 129 -20.57 -25.42 5.00
C ARG A 129 -20.52 -25.23 6.52
N PRO A 130 -21.58 -24.74 7.16
CA PRO A 130 -21.66 -24.63 8.61
C PRO A 130 -21.34 -25.98 9.29
N GLY A 131 -20.45 -25.93 10.30
CA GLY A 131 -20.02 -27.12 11.03
C GLY A 131 -19.00 -28.01 10.31
N ALA A 132 -18.70 -27.80 9.04
CA ALA A 132 -17.66 -28.53 8.32
C ALA A 132 -16.27 -27.95 8.60
N ASP A 133 -15.23 -28.80 8.57
CA ASP A 133 -13.81 -28.37 8.66
C ASP A 133 -13.05 -28.61 7.34
N HIS A 134 -13.76 -28.89 6.27
CA HIS A 134 -13.19 -29.03 4.92
C HIS A 134 -13.97 -28.23 3.89
N TYR A 135 -13.25 -27.75 2.88
CA TYR A 135 -13.88 -27.21 1.68
C TYR A 135 -14.26 -28.34 0.72
N GLU A 136 -15.41 -28.24 0.10
CA GLU A 136 -15.90 -29.12 -0.96
C GLU A 136 -16.13 -28.33 -2.26
N PRO A 137 -16.01 -28.96 -3.44
CA PRO A 137 -16.27 -28.27 -4.71
C PRO A 137 -17.75 -27.87 -4.83
N ILE A 138 -17.98 -26.71 -5.40
CA ILE A 138 -19.31 -26.18 -5.70
C ILE A 138 -19.33 -25.65 -7.15
N SER A 139 -20.48 -25.71 -7.83
CA SER A 139 -20.61 -25.10 -9.15
C SER A 139 -20.63 -23.56 -9.04
N TRP A 140 -20.20 -22.85 -10.09
CA TRP A 140 -20.32 -21.40 -10.13
C TRP A 140 -21.76 -20.92 -9.92
N ARG A 141 -22.73 -21.59 -10.56
CA ARG A 141 -24.13 -21.26 -10.40
C ARG A 141 -24.57 -21.32 -8.94
N ASP A 142 -24.22 -22.41 -8.27
CA ASP A 142 -24.67 -22.65 -6.89
C ASP A 142 -23.89 -21.78 -5.90
N ALA A 143 -22.60 -21.47 -6.16
CA ALA A 143 -21.80 -20.56 -5.34
C ALA A 143 -22.33 -19.11 -5.40
N ILE A 144 -22.67 -18.63 -6.61
CA ILE A 144 -23.25 -17.30 -6.80
C ILE A 144 -24.68 -17.26 -6.20
N ALA A 145 -25.47 -18.29 -6.38
CA ALA A 145 -26.81 -18.37 -5.79
C ALA A 145 -26.74 -18.33 -4.26
N LEU A 146 -25.84 -19.10 -3.66
CA LEU A 146 -25.66 -19.13 -2.19
C LEU A 146 -25.27 -17.74 -1.65
N LEU A 147 -24.31 -17.07 -2.27
CA LEU A 147 -23.92 -15.72 -1.84
C LEU A 147 -25.05 -14.71 -2.07
N ALA A 148 -25.74 -14.76 -3.20
CA ALA A 148 -26.87 -13.89 -3.49
C ALA A 148 -28.04 -14.09 -2.52
N ASP A 149 -28.33 -15.34 -2.13
CA ASP A 149 -29.36 -15.67 -1.14
C ASP A 149 -29.02 -15.10 0.24
N GLU A 150 -27.78 -15.22 0.69
CA GLU A 150 -27.33 -14.63 1.94
C GLU A 150 -27.43 -13.09 1.93
N LEU A 151 -27.05 -12.44 0.82
CA LEU A 151 -27.18 -10.99 0.66
C LEU A 151 -28.64 -10.53 0.64
N ARG A 152 -29.55 -11.31 0.06
CA ARG A 152 -30.99 -11.02 0.07
C ARG A 152 -31.69 -11.29 1.41
N ALA A 153 -31.12 -12.20 2.23
CA ALA A 153 -31.66 -12.57 3.52
C ALA A 153 -31.26 -11.62 4.66
N MET A 154 -30.46 -10.59 4.38
CA MET A 154 -30.08 -9.57 5.37
C MET A 154 -31.26 -8.64 5.67
N ASP A 155 -31.36 -8.21 6.93
CA ASP A 155 -32.37 -7.21 7.37
C ASP A 155 -31.99 -5.81 6.87
N SER A 156 -30.68 -5.54 6.68
CA SER A 156 -30.15 -4.29 6.15
C SER A 156 -28.98 -4.55 5.22
N PRO A 157 -28.84 -3.81 4.12
CA PRO A 157 -27.65 -3.87 3.24
C PRO A 157 -26.34 -3.58 3.97
N ASP A 158 -26.39 -2.86 5.10
CA ASP A 158 -25.21 -2.56 5.91
C ASP A 158 -24.69 -3.73 6.74
N GLU A 159 -25.39 -4.87 6.74
CA GLU A 159 -24.86 -6.12 7.29
C GLU A 159 -23.79 -6.77 6.39
N ALA A 160 -23.58 -6.24 5.18
CA ALA A 160 -22.51 -6.65 4.28
C ALA A 160 -21.36 -5.65 4.23
N VAL A 161 -20.13 -6.18 4.03
CA VAL A 161 -18.91 -5.43 3.75
C VAL A 161 -18.28 -5.95 2.47
N PHE A 162 -17.88 -5.03 1.60
CA PHE A 162 -17.26 -5.28 0.29
C PHE A 162 -15.84 -4.74 0.26
N TYR A 163 -14.88 -5.54 0.72
CA TYR A 163 -13.47 -5.15 0.80
C TYR A 163 -12.77 -5.28 -0.55
N THR A 164 -11.96 -4.27 -0.90
CA THR A 164 -11.13 -4.29 -2.11
C THR A 164 -9.64 -4.15 -1.78
N SER A 165 -8.84 -5.01 -2.37
CA SER A 165 -7.38 -4.84 -2.39
C SER A 165 -6.96 -4.06 -3.63
N GLY A 166 -6.02 -3.14 -3.51
CA GLY A 166 -5.48 -2.33 -4.62
C GLY A 166 -4.77 -3.12 -5.74
N ARG A 167 -5.10 -4.40 -5.89
CA ARG A 167 -4.71 -5.25 -7.02
C ARG A 167 -5.81 -5.41 -8.05
N ALA A 168 -7.06 -5.13 -7.70
CA ALA A 168 -8.15 -5.12 -8.64
C ALA A 168 -7.89 -4.08 -9.75
N GLY A 169 -8.39 -4.32 -10.96
CA GLY A 169 -8.35 -3.30 -12.01
C GLY A 169 -9.45 -2.27 -11.83
N ASN A 170 -9.43 -1.21 -12.66
CA ASN A 170 -10.46 -0.17 -12.59
C ASN A 170 -11.86 -0.72 -12.88
N GLU A 171 -12.00 -1.58 -13.90
CA GLU A 171 -13.29 -2.14 -14.29
C GLU A 171 -13.93 -2.99 -13.19
N PRO A 172 -13.24 -4.01 -12.60
CA PRO A 172 -13.83 -4.76 -11.49
C PRO A 172 -14.06 -3.91 -10.24
N ALA A 173 -13.20 -2.92 -9.95
CA ALA A 173 -13.42 -1.99 -8.84
C ALA A 173 -14.71 -1.15 -9.05
N PHE A 174 -14.92 -0.63 -10.26
CA PHE A 174 -16.14 0.11 -10.61
C PHE A 174 -17.39 -0.77 -10.52
N VAL A 175 -17.34 -2.00 -11.03
CA VAL A 175 -18.46 -2.96 -10.95
C VAL A 175 -18.78 -3.30 -9.49
N LEU A 176 -17.77 -3.52 -8.64
CA LEU A 176 -17.99 -3.83 -7.22
C LEU A 176 -18.66 -2.68 -6.47
N GLN A 177 -18.16 -1.45 -6.61
CA GLN A 177 -18.77 -0.30 -5.93
C GLN A 177 -20.21 -0.02 -6.46
N LEU A 178 -20.42 -0.20 -7.76
CA LEU A 178 -21.75 -0.07 -8.34
C LEU A 178 -22.72 -1.10 -7.77
N PHE A 179 -22.30 -2.36 -7.66
CA PHE A 179 -23.06 -3.42 -7.02
C PHE A 179 -23.39 -3.11 -5.55
N ALA A 180 -22.41 -2.73 -4.75
CA ALA A 180 -22.61 -2.44 -3.33
C ALA A 180 -23.60 -1.28 -3.14
N ARG A 181 -23.47 -0.21 -3.91
CA ARG A 181 -24.38 0.95 -3.85
C ARG A 181 -25.77 0.65 -4.38
N ALA A 182 -25.87 -0.15 -5.43
CA ALA A 182 -27.16 -0.63 -5.93
C ALA A 182 -27.85 -1.59 -4.94
N LEU A 183 -27.11 -2.34 -4.13
CA LEU A 183 -27.61 -3.12 -3.02
C LEU A 183 -28.13 -2.21 -1.88
N GLY A 184 -27.53 -1.01 -1.68
CA GLY A 184 -27.94 0.00 -0.72
C GLY A 184 -26.95 0.28 0.39
N THR A 185 -25.64 -0.02 0.22
CA THR A 185 -24.60 0.24 1.22
C THR A 185 -23.36 0.93 0.65
N ASN A 186 -22.69 1.74 1.47
CA ASN A 186 -21.37 2.30 1.24
C ASN A 186 -20.27 1.58 2.04
N ASN A 187 -20.51 0.39 2.58
CA ASN A 187 -19.50 -0.40 3.28
C ASN A 187 -18.46 -0.95 2.29
N LEU A 188 -17.62 -0.07 1.80
CA LEU A 188 -16.58 -0.30 0.79
C LEU A 188 -15.19 0.00 1.34
N PRO A 189 -14.76 -0.70 2.45
CA PRO A 189 -13.40 -0.57 2.94
C PRO A 189 -12.40 -1.07 1.90
N ASP A 190 -11.21 -0.47 1.91
CA ASP A 190 -10.14 -0.90 1.03
C ASP A 190 -8.76 -0.89 1.71
N CYS A 191 -7.75 -1.35 1.00
CA CYS A 191 -6.39 -1.32 1.53
C CYS A 191 -5.85 0.10 1.72
N SER A 192 -6.44 1.15 1.10
CA SER A 192 -6.06 2.55 1.28
C SER A 192 -6.31 3.03 2.71
N ASN A 193 -7.39 2.53 3.36
CA ASN A 193 -7.67 2.82 4.77
C ASN A 193 -6.48 2.48 5.68
N MET A 194 -5.72 1.43 5.34
CA MET A 194 -4.55 0.98 6.10
C MET A 194 -3.22 1.53 5.57
N CYS A 195 -3.24 2.30 4.48
CA CYS A 195 -2.03 2.66 3.73
C CYS A 195 -1.85 4.18 3.61
N HIS A 196 -2.68 4.83 2.83
CA HIS A 196 -2.55 6.24 2.45
C HIS A 196 -3.78 7.10 2.73
N GLU A 197 -4.71 6.65 3.61
CA GLU A 197 -5.85 7.47 4.02
C GLU A 197 -5.39 8.79 4.64
N SER A 198 -4.33 8.76 5.48
CA SER A 198 -3.74 9.98 6.05
C SER A 198 -3.22 10.95 4.96
N SER A 199 -2.69 10.43 3.84
CA SER A 199 -2.29 11.27 2.70
C SER A 199 -3.52 11.89 2.02
N GLY A 200 -4.55 11.09 1.78
CA GLY A 200 -5.80 11.54 1.19
C GLY A 200 -6.46 12.65 2.01
N ALA A 201 -6.59 12.45 3.32
CA ALA A 201 -7.18 13.41 4.23
C ALA A 201 -6.40 14.75 4.26
N ALA A 202 -5.07 14.70 4.42
CA ALA A 202 -4.24 15.89 4.46
C ALA A 202 -4.26 16.68 3.14
N LEU A 203 -4.08 15.98 2.01
CA LEU A 203 -4.02 16.61 0.69
C LEU A 203 -5.40 17.16 0.25
N HIS A 204 -6.49 16.47 0.58
CA HIS A 204 -7.84 16.94 0.28
C HIS A 204 -8.13 18.25 1.04
N GLU A 205 -7.76 18.33 2.32
CA GLU A 205 -7.94 19.54 3.11
C GLU A 205 -7.09 20.71 2.63
N THR A 206 -5.82 20.44 2.25
CA THR A 206 -4.85 21.50 1.94
C THR A 206 -4.85 21.92 0.47
N LEU A 207 -5.04 20.97 -0.44
CA LEU A 207 -4.96 21.19 -1.89
C LEU A 207 -6.29 20.95 -2.63
N GLY A 208 -7.29 20.36 -1.95
CA GLY A 208 -8.60 20.01 -2.51
C GLY A 208 -8.64 18.68 -3.26
N ILE A 209 -7.53 17.95 -3.37
CA ILE A 209 -7.45 16.67 -4.06
C ILE A 209 -6.55 15.69 -3.30
N GLY A 210 -7.02 14.47 -3.08
CA GLY A 210 -6.29 13.42 -2.32
C GLY A 210 -5.15 12.74 -3.09
N LYS A 211 -4.61 13.35 -4.15
CA LYS A 211 -3.55 12.83 -5.01
C LYS A 211 -2.33 13.76 -5.01
N GLY A 212 -1.17 13.23 -5.38
CA GLY A 212 0.02 14.04 -5.64
C GLY A 212 -0.10 14.83 -6.94
N ASP A 213 0.76 15.84 -7.10
CA ASP A 213 0.79 16.73 -8.26
C ASP A 213 2.04 16.54 -9.16
N VAL A 214 2.84 15.50 -8.91
CA VAL A 214 4.06 15.20 -9.67
C VAL A 214 3.89 14.09 -10.69
N SER A 215 4.63 14.17 -11.77
CA SER A 215 4.89 13.12 -12.74
C SER A 215 6.27 12.48 -12.54
N LEU A 216 6.54 11.36 -13.23
CA LEU A 216 7.88 10.75 -13.24
C LEU A 216 8.97 11.72 -13.74
N LEU A 217 8.63 12.59 -14.68
CA LEU A 217 9.57 13.57 -15.22
C LEU A 217 9.89 14.67 -14.21
N ASP A 218 8.95 15.03 -13.34
CA ASP A 218 9.22 16.03 -12.29
C ASP A 218 10.28 15.53 -11.31
N ILE A 219 10.25 14.23 -10.95
CA ILE A 219 11.31 13.63 -10.14
C ILE A 219 12.66 13.69 -10.85
N HIS A 220 12.71 13.38 -12.16
CA HIS A 220 13.96 13.43 -12.93
C HIS A 220 14.57 14.83 -13.01
N HIS A 221 13.73 15.86 -13.00
CA HIS A 221 14.13 17.26 -13.18
C HIS A 221 14.21 18.08 -11.88
N ALA A 222 13.91 17.45 -10.75
CA ALA A 222 14.02 18.12 -9.45
C ALA A 222 15.46 18.49 -9.11
N ASP A 223 15.64 19.65 -8.50
CA ASP A 223 16.94 20.07 -7.93
C ASP A 223 17.19 19.35 -6.61
N LEU A 224 16.10 19.06 -5.86
CA LEU A 224 16.13 18.35 -4.59
C LEU A 224 14.94 17.39 -4.49
N VAL A 225 15.22 16.13 -4.16
CA VAL A 225 14.20 15.13 -3.79
C VAL A 225 14.36 14.78 -2.32
N LEU A 226 13.30 14.97 -1.53
CA LEU A 226 13.21 14.47 -0.16
C LEU A 226 12.49 13.11 -0.19
N THR A 227 13.10 12.07 0.37
CA THR A 227 12.45 10.75 0.56
C THR A 227 12.21 10.55 2.05
N VAL A 228 10.94 10.63 2.48
CA VAL A 228 10.58 10.69 3.90
C VAL A 228 9.79 9.45 4.30
N GLY A 229 10.27 8.69 5.29
CA GLY A 229 9.61 7.48 5.77
C GLY A 229 9.37 6.41 4.70
N GLN A 230 10.26 6.31 3.71
CA GLN A 230 10.17 5.41 2.58
C GLN A 230 11.45 4.58 2.39
N ASN A 231 11.31 3.31 2.04
CA ASN A 231 12.42 2.44 1.62
C ASN A 231 12.21 2.01 0.16
N PRO A 232 12.61 2.82 -0.84
CA PRO A 232 12.41 2.48 -2.24
C PRO A 232 13.12 1.20 -2.63
N GLY A 233 14.30 0.90 -2.08
CA GLY A 233 15.05 -0.32 -2.39
C GLY A 233 14.31 -1.62 -2.14
N SER A 234 13.38 -1.64 -1.18
CA SER A 234 12.54 -2.80 -0.87
C SER A 234 11.11 -2.65 -1.41
N ASN A 235 10.52 -1.45 -1.31
CA ASN A 235 9.10 -1.25 -1.56
C ASN A 235 8.76 -0.80 -2.98
N HIS A 236 9.62 -0.01 -3.60
CA HIS A 236 9.47 0.55 -4.94
C HIS A 236 10.80 0.53 -5.71
N PRO A 237 11.40 -0.65 -5.97
CA PRO A 237 12.79 -0.68 -6.46
C PRO A 237 13.01 0.03 -7.79
N ARG A 238 11.99 0.18 -8.65
CA ARG A 238 12.07 0.97 -9.89
C ARG A 238 12.21 2.49 -9.63
N MET A 239 11.78 2.97 -8.47
CA MET A 239 12.04 4.36 -8.06
C MET A 239 13.53 4.68 -7.95
N LEU A 240 14.38 3.69 -7.62
CA LEU A 240 15.83 3.90 -7.58
C LEU A 240 16.39 4.33 -8.95
N SER A 241 15.80 3.86 -10.05
CA SER A 241 16.18 4.31 -11.41
C SER A 241 15.81 5.77 -11.64
N ALA A 242 14.64 6.23 -11.13
CA ALA A 242 14.25 7.64 -11.22
C ALA A 242 15.16 8.53 -10.37
N LEU A 243 15.48 8.13 -9.13
CA LEU A 243 16.43 8.82 -8.27
C LEU A 243 17.84 8.88 -8.88
N GLU A 244 18.27 7.81 -9.57
CA GLU A 244 19.53 7.81 -10.33
C GLU A 244 19.51 8.83 -11.49
N GLU A 245 18.36 9.01 -12.18
CA GLU A 245 18.22 10.03 -13.23
C GLU A 245 18.27 11.45 -12.62
N THR A 246 17.60 11.69 -11.48
CA THR A 246 17.74 12.95 -10.73
C THR A 246 19.21 13.26 -10.43
N LYS A 247 19.96 12.27 -9.91
CA LYS A 247 21.40 12.41 -9.62
C LYS A 247 22.23 12.72 -10.88
N ARG A 248 21.89 12.10 -12.00
CA ARG A 248 22.57 12.35 -13.29
C ARG A 248 22.29 13.74 -13.84
N GLY A 249 21.11 14.29 -13.55
CA GLY A 249 20.71 15.65 -13.87
C GLY A 249 21.36 16.72 -12.96
N GLY A 250 22.15 16.33 -11.95
CA GLY A 250 22.77 17.23 -10.98
C GLY A 250 21.92 17.47 -9.73
N GLY A 251 20.72 16.89 -9.63
CA GLY A 251 19.85 17.01 -8.48
C GLY A 251 20.41 16.30 -7.23
N GLN A 252 19.95 16.74 -6.06
CA GLN A 252 20.32 16.21 -4.77
C GLN A 252 19.19 15.36 -4.18
N ILE A 253 19.54 14.44 -3.29
CA ILE A 253 18.58 13.57 -2.60
C ILE A 253 18.86 13.60 -1.10
N VAL A 254 17.83 13.89 -0.30
CA VAL A 254 17.87 13.76 1.16
C VAL A 254 16.96 12.62 1.58
N ALA A 255 17.51 11.69 2.34
CA ALA A 255 16.75 10.59 2.92
C ALA A 255 16.46 10.86 4.39
N VAL A 256 15.19 10.76 4.79
CA VAL A 256 14.73 10.86 6.18
C VAL A 256 14.13 9.51 6.57
N ASN A 257 14.83 8.72 7.39
CA ASN A 257 14.42 7.36 7.73
C ASN A 257 15.02 6.91 9.07
N PRO A 258 14.32 6.16 9.93
CA PRO A 258 14.85 5.63 11.17
C PRO A 258 15.94 4.56 11.00
N LEU A 259 16.02 3.93 9.82
CA LEU A 259 16.95 2.83 9.53
C LEU A 259 17.85 3.18 8.34
N PRO A 260 19.14 2.75 8.38
CA PRO A 260 20.06 2.93 7.27
C PRO A 260 19.78 1.95 6.13
N GLU A 261 18.82 2.28 5.27
CA GLU A 261 18.34 1.42 4.21
C GLU A 261 19.27 1.39 2.99
N ALA A 262 19.64 0.20 2.54
CA ALA A 262 20.63 -0.03 1.47
C ALA A 262 20.30 0.73 0.17
N GLY A 263 19.00 0.80 -0.20
CA GLY A 263 18.55 1.48 -1.42
C GLY A 263 18.68 3.00 -1.36
N LEU A 264 18.62 3.59 -0.16
CA LEU A 264 18.85 5.02 0.04
C LEU A 264 20.33 5.39 0.11
N MET A 265 21.22 4.42 0.39
CA MET A 265 22.65 4.64 0.40
C MET A 265 23.23 4.56 -1.02
N ARG A 266 23.05 3.43 -1.69
CA ARG A 266 23.64 3.20 -3.03
C ARG A 266 22.79 2.28 -3.87
N PHE A 267 22.69 2.60 -5.16
CA PHE A 267 22.02 1.80 -6.17
C PHE A 267 23.01 1.25 -7.21
N LYS A 268 23.01 -0.06 -7.36
CA LYS A 268 23.70 -0.75 -8.46
C LYS A 268 22.69 -1.12 -9.54
N ASN A 269 22.47 -0.23 -10.49
CA ASN A 269 21.50 -0.43 -11.56
C ASN A 269 21.94 -1.61 -12.46
N PRO A 270 21.21 -2.74 -12.47
CA PRO A 270 21.62 -3.92 -13.24
C PRO A 270 21.48 -3.75 -14.76
N GLN A 271 20.82 -2.70 -15.22
CA GLN A 271 20.63 -2.37 -16.63
C GLN A 271 21.75 -1.46 -17.18
N LYS A 272 22.70 -1.06 -16.33
CA LYS A 272 23.81 -0.15 -16.71
C LYS A 272 25.16 -0.77 -16.36
N PRO A 273 26.19 -0.67 -17.24
CA PRO A 273 27.53 -1.25 -16.98
C PRO A 273 28.12 -0.80 -15.63
N ARG A 274 27.93 0.47 -15.25
CA ARG A 274 28.41 1.02 -13.98
C ARG A 274 27.79 0.34 -12.75
N GLY A 275 26.54 -0.17 -12.87
CA GLY A 275 25.89 -0.92 -11.80
C GLY A 275 26.26 -2.40 -11.77
N VAL A 276 26.63 -2.99 -12.91
CA VAL A 276 27.01 -4.40 -13.03
C VAL A 276 28.43 -4.65 -12.54
N ILE A 277 29.41 -3.91 -13.07
CA ILE A 277 30.85 -4.09 -12.80
C ILE A 277 31.46 -2.95 -11.98
N GLY A 278 30.74 -1.84 -11.75
CA GLY A 278 31.20 -0.67 -11.04
C GLY A 278 30.64 -0.52 -9.61
N ARG A 279 30.92 0.65 -9.03
CA ARG A 279 30.47 1.00 -7.67
C ARG A 279 28.99 1.35 -7.58
N GLY A 280 28.29 1.60 -8.72
CA GLY A 280 26.92 2.10 -8.76
C GLY A 280 26.85 3.60 -8.47
N THR A 281 25.64 4.08 -8.13
CA THR A 281 25.34 5.50 -7.86
C THR A 281 25.00 5.68 -6.36
N ASN A 282 25.68 6.58 -5.69
CA ASN A 282 25.27 7.02 -4.34
C ASN A 282 23.94 7.76 -4.49
N ILE A 283 22.95 7.40 -3.69
CA ILE A 283 21.60 7.97 -3.76
C ILE A 283 21.52 9.19 -2.85
N ALA A 284 21.49 9.02 -1.54
CA ALA A 284 21.37 10.13 -0.62
C ALA A 284 22.66 10.95 -0.55
N ASP A 285 22.55 12.28 -0.67
CA ASP A 285 23.58 13.26 -0.39
C ASP A 285 23.61 13.65 1.08
N GLN A 286 22.45 13.55 1.76
CA GLN A 286 22.32 13.64 3.19
C GLN A 286 21.35 12.55 3.68
N PHE A 287 21.74 11.86 4.74
CA PHE A 287 20.90 10.87 5.40
C PHE A 287 20.59 11.36 6.82
N LEU A 288 19.32 11.67 7.07
CA LEU A 288 18.81 12.06 8.38
C LEU A 288 18.19 10.83 9.04
N GLN A 289 18.94 10.21 9.95
CA GLN A 289 18.45 9.05 10.70
C GLN A 289 17.55 9.54 11.84
N ILE A 290 16.29 9.76 11.53
CA ILE A 290 15.32 10.38 12.43
C ILE A 290 14.77 9.38 13.44
N ARG A 291 14.43 9.85 14.64
CA ARG A 291 13.67 9.09 15.61
C ARG A 291 12.24 8.89 15.12
N LEU A 292 11.66 7.72 15.40
CA LEU A 292 10.29 7.39 14.97
C LEU A 292 9.29 8.42 15.53
N GLY A 293 8.48 8.99 14.65
CA GLY A 293 7.52 10.05 14.98
C GLY A 293 8.09 11.47 15.02
N GLY A 294 9.37 11.67 14.68
CA GLY A 294 10.02 12.97 14.68
C GLY A 294 9.78 13.80 13.42
N ASP A 295 9.09 13.26 12.41
CA ASP A 295 8.93 13.89 11.09
C ASP A 295 8.18 15.24 11.18
N LEU A 296 7.11 15.32 11.99
CA LEU A 296 6.37 16.57 12.22
C LEU A 296 7.30 17.67 12.76
N ALA A 297 8.07 17.36 13.81
CA ALA A 297 9.00 18.29 14.42
C ALA A 297 10.10 18.74 13.44
N LEU A 298 10.60 17.83 12.60
CA LEU A 298 11.58 18.15 11.55
C LEU A 298 11.05 19.19 10.58
N PHE A 299 9.83 18.99 10.04
CA PHE A 299 9.25 19.92 9.08
C PHE A 299 8.82 21.24 9.73
N GLN A 300 8.34 21.24 10.98
CA GLN A 300 8.08 22.47 11.73
C GLN A 300 9.37 23.30 11.91
N ALA A 301 10.46 22.65 12.32
CA ALA A 301 11.76 23.33 12.46
C ALA A 301 12.31 23.84 11.12
N LEU A 302 12.16 23.04 10.04
CA LEU A 302 12.57 23.45 8.69
C LEU A 302 11.77 24.67 8.22
N ASN A 303 10.45 24.66 8.40
CA ASN A 303 9.57 25.76 8.04
C ASN A 303 9.88 27.01 8.85
N LEU A 304 10.15 26.90 10.16
CA LEU A 304 10.59 28.02 11.00
C LEU A 304 11.93 28.63 10.48
N LEU A 305 12.90 27.77 10.14
CA LEU A 305 14.19 28.22 9.59
C LEU A 305 14.02 28.95 8.24
N LEU A 306 13.04 28.57 7.42
CA LEU A 306 12.74 29.29 6.18
C LEU A 306 12.10 30.66 6.45
N LEU A 307 11.21 30.77 7.45
CA LEU A 307 10.65 32.04 7.89
C LEU A 307 11.74 32.97 8.43
N GLU A 308 12.62 32.46 9.28
CA GLU A 308 13.78 33.20 9.83
C GLU A 308 14.73 33.68 8.70
N ALA A 309 14.99 32.83 7.71
CA ALA A 309 15.82 33.20 6.56
C ALA A 309 15.17 34.27 5.67
N GLU A 310 13.83 34.20 5.49
CA GLU A 310 13.07 35.24 4.78
C GLU A 310 13.07 36.57 5.56
N ASP A 311 12.93 36.53 6.88
CA ASP A 311 12.99 37.73 7.72
C ASP A 311 14.38 38.41 7.66
N ALA A 312 15.45 37.61 7.54
CA ALA A 312 16.83 38.11 7.36
C ALA A 312 17.12 38.64 5.96
N ALA A 313 16.46 38.11 4.90
CA ALA A 313 16.64 38.49 3.52
C ALA A 313 15.28 38.48 2.78
N PRO A 314 14.43 39.50 3.00
CA PRO A 314 13.06 39.52 2.50
C PRO A 314 12.96 39.37 0.96
N GLY A 315 12.05 38.52 0.51
CA GLY A 315 11.76 38.24 -0.90
C GLY A 315 12.77 37.34 -1.59
N THR A 316 13.66 36.66 -0.85
CA THR A 316 14.66 35.75 -1.42
C THR A 316 14.41 34.27 -1.12
N VAL A 317 13.56 33.95 -0.14
CA VAL A 317 13.35 32.58 0.35
C VAL A 317 11.95 32.08 0.03
N LEU A 318 10.93 32.89 0.35
CA LEU A 318 9.53 32.51 0.14
C LEU A 318 9.01 32.95 -1.20
N ASP A 319 8.17 32.13 -1.85
CA ASP A 319 7.43 32.59 -3.04
C ASP A 319 6.23 33.45 -2.60
N ARG A 320 6.51 34.73 -2.33
CA ARG A 320 5.50 35.68 -1.84
C ARG A 320 4.33 35.86 -2.79
N ALA A 321 4.58 35.82 -4.10
CA ALA A 321 3.51 35.95 -5.09
C ALA A 321 2.58 34.71 -5.05
N PHE A 322 3.13 33.54 -4.97
CA PHE A 322 2.33 32.30 -4.82
C PHE A 322 1.52 32.32 -3.51
N ILE A 323 2.15 32.69 -2.39
CA ILE A 323 1.51 32.75 -1.07
C ILE A 323 0.31 33.71 -1.11
N GLU A 324 0.49 34.94 -1.61
CA GLU A 324 -0.56 35.95 -1.65
C GLU A 324 -1.72 35.59 -2.58
N HIS A 325 -1.39 35.10 -3.79
CA HIS A 325 -2.42 34.91 -4.81
C HIS A 325 -3.07 33.51 -4.78
N ARG A 326 -2.35 32.48 -4.34
CA ARG A 326 -2.77 31.06 -4.44
C ARG A 326 -3.05 30.39 -3.12
N THR A 327 -2.79 31.06 -1.96
CA THR A 327 -2.94 30.42 -0.65
C THR A 327 -3.79 31.23 0.32
N THR A 328 -4.16 30.58 1.42
CA THR A 328 -4.81 31.19 2.60
C THR A 328 -4.17 30.67 3.87
N GLY A 329 -4.28 31.39 5.00
CA GLY A 329 -3.85 30.95 6.32
C GLY A 329 -2.35 31.07 6.59
N PHE A 330 -1.60 31.83 5.77
CA PHE A 330 -0.15 31.97 5.93
C PHE A 330 0.25 32.67 7.24
N GLU A 331 -0.39 33.79 7.60
CA GLU A 331 -0.01 34.56 8.78
C GLU A 331 -0.26 33.76 10.07
N GLU A 332 -1.44 33.11 10.19
CA GLU A 332 -1.75 32.27 11.34
C GLU A 332 -0.82 31.07 11.46
N PHE A 333 -0.36 30.51 10.34
CA PHE A 333 0.63 29.44 10.31
C PHE A 333 1.99 29.94 10.75
N ALA A 334 2.47 31.07 10.23
CA ALA A 334 3.78 31.62 10.54
C ALA A 334 3.87 32.05 12.02
N ASP A 335 2.83 32.70 12.54
CA ASP A 335 2.75 33.09 13.95
C ASP A 335 2.71 31.87 14.87
N HIS A 336 1.96 30.84 14.49
CA HIS A 336 1.92 29.57 15.25
C HIS A 336 3.32 28.94 15.35
N LEU A 337 4.06 28.82 14.27
CA LEU A 337 5.41 28.24 14.29
C LEU A 337 6.37 29.05 15.16
N ARG A 338 6.36 30.40 15.00
CA ARG A 338 7.21 31.28 15.82
C ARG A 338 6.91 31.16 17.32
N ALA A 339 5.64 30.96 17.67
CA ALA A 339 5.21 30.86 19.05
C ALA A 339 5.43 29.47 19.70
N THR A 340 5.38 28.39 18.92
CA THR A 340 5.29 27.04 19.48
C THR A 340 6.52 26.17 19.25
N VAL A 341 7.32 26.41 18.21
CA VAL A 341 8.50 25.58 17.91
C VAL A 341 9.64 25.86 18.86
N SER A 342 9.99 24.85 19.63
CA SER A 342 11.08 24.89 20.61
C SER A 342 12.23 23.98 20.15
N TRP A 343 13.44 24.54 20.03
CA TRP A 343 14.62 23.74 19.63
C TRP A 343 14.90 22.55 20.54
N PRO A 344 14.86 22.66 21.89
CA PRO A 344 15.00 21.49 22.76
C PRO A 344 14.01 20.36 22.42
N ASP A 345 12.74 20.70 22.17
CA ASP A 345 11.71 19.73 21.83
C ASP A 345 11.92 19.12 20.43
N VAL A 346 12.30 19.93 19.45
CA VAL A 346 12.66 19.46 18.10
C VAL A 346 13.78 18.44 18.15
N LEU A 347 14.88 18.75 18.87
CA LEU A 347 16.04 17.84 18.98
C LEU A 347 15.68 16.55 19.72
N ALA A 348 14.86 16.64 20.76
CA ALA A 348 14.38 15.48 21.52
C ALA A 348 13.45 14.59 20.67
N ALA A 349 12.55 15.19 19.87
CA ALA A 349 11.60 14.46 19.03
C ALA A 349 12.28 13.81 17.83
N THR A 350 13.20 14.52 17.17
CA THR A 350 13.86 14.04 15.96
C THR A 350 15.06 13.13 16.23
N GLY A 351 15.74 13.31 17.36
CA GLY A 351 17.05 12.69 17.64
C GLY A 351 18.17 13.22 16.73
N LEU A 352 17.92 14.28 15.98
CA LEU A 352 18.90 14.94 15.10
C LEU A 352 19.62 16.05 15.85
N THR A 353 20.77 16.44 15.33
CA THR A 353 21.46 17.64 15.78
C THR A 353 20.94 18.87 15.03
N ARG A 354 20.97 20.04 15.65
CA ARG A 354 20.60 21.32 15.01
C ARG A 354 21.35 21.52 13.68
N ARG A 355 22.63 21.22 13.65
CA ARG A 355 23.48 21.30 12.46
C ARG A 355 22.93 20.47 11.30
N GLN A 356 22.46 19.24 11.53
CA GLN A 356 21.88 18.39 10.46
C GLN A 356 20.63 19.01 9.87
N ILE A 357 19.79 19.67 10.69
CA ILE A 357 18.56 20.35 10.23
C ILE A 357 18.92 21.62 9.47
N GLU A 358 19.94 22.37 9.91
CA GLU A 358 20.45 23.54 9.21
C GLU A 358 21.09 23.18 7.86
N GLU A 359 21.82 22.07 7.77
CA GLU A 359 22.34 21.53 6.51
C GLU A 359 21.21 21.15 5.53
N LEU A 360 20.08 20.63 6.03
CA LEU A 360 18.87 20.41 5.21
C LEU A 360 18.30 21.74 4.71
N ARG A 361 18.14 22.74 5.59
CA ARG A 361 17.72 24.10 5.20
C ARG A 361 18.60 24.66 4.09
N ASP A 362 19.92 24.56 4.21
CA ASP A 362 20.86 25.11 3.22
C ASP A 362 20.69 24.45 1.84
N ARG A 363 20.41 23.15 1.80
CA ARG A 363 20.06 22.44 0.56
C ARG A 363 18.73 22.93 -0.03
N VAL A 364 17.74 23.16 0.82
CA VAL A 364 16.43 23.72 0.41
C VAL A 364 16.59 25.11 -0.16
N LEU A 365 17.39 25.98 0.49
CA LEU A 365 17.66 27.33 0.01
C LEU A 365 18.41 27.35 -1.33
N ALA A 366 19.27 26.37 -1.58
CA ALA A 366 20.01 26.21 -2.82
C ALA A 366 19.19 25.57 -3.96
N SER A 367 17.93 25.19 -3.71
CA SER A 367 17.08 24.45 -4.66
C SER A 367 15.82 25.25 -4.98
N GLU A 368 15.44 25.30 -6.25
CA GLU A 368 14.19 25.92 -6.67
C GLU A 368 13.06 24.93 -6.85
N ARG A 369 13.37 23.72 -7.36
CA ARG A 369 12.41 22.67 -7.68
C ARG A 369 12.60 21.53 -6.70
N ILE A 370 11.65 21.40 -5.78
CA ILE A 370 11.72 20.42 -4.69
C ILE A 370 10.56 19.46 -4.80
N VAL A 371 10.86 18.17 -4.88
CA VAL A 371 9.86 17.10 -4.79
C VAL A 371 9.98 16.41 -3.43
N VAL A 372 8.85 16.23 -2.74
CA VAL A 372 8.80 15.47 -1.50
C VAL A 372 8.03 14.17 -1.72
N CYS A 373 8.73 13.04 -1.54
CA CYS A 373 8.16 11.70 -1.66
C CYS A 373 8.01 11.08 -0.26
N TRP A 374 6.86 10.47 0.02
CA TRP A 374 6.66 9.73 1.28
C TRP A 374 5.84 8.46 1.08
N ALA A 375 5.90 7.56 2.07
CA ALA A 375 5.10 6.35 2.12
C ALA A 375 4.61 6.07 3.55
N MET A 376 4.36 4.79 3.89
CA MET A 376 3.75 4.37 5.14
C MET A 376 4.52 4.76 6.40
N GLY A 377 5.80 5.14 6.29
CA GLY A 377 6.56 5.71 7.40
C GLY A 377 5.92 6.94 8.02
N LEU A 378 5.19 7.73 7.20
CA LEU A 378 4.43 8.91 7.66
C LEU A 378 2.96 8.59 7.94
N THR A 379 2.31 7.83 7.05
CA THR A 379 0.86 7.66 7.08
C THR A 379 0.36 6.77 8.20
N GLN A 380 1.16 5.81 8.66
CA GLN A 380 0.80 4.84 9.70
C GLN A 380 1.28 5.24 11.08
N GLN A 381 1.30 6.55 11.37
CA GLN A 381 1.62 7.13 12.68
C GLN A 381 0.40 7.85 13.26
N LYS A 382 0.36 8.01 14.59
CA LYS A 382 -0.71 8.72 15.29
C LYS A 382 -0.96 10.11 14.71
N HIS A 383 0.11 10.83 14.40
CA HIS A 383 0.08 12.19 13.84
C HIS A 383 0.40 12.23 12.34
N GLY A 384 0.01 11.19 11.58
CA GLY A 384 0.30 11.10 10.15
C GLY A 384 -0.31 12.24 9.34
N VAL A 385 -1.57 12.62 9.61
CA VAL A 385 -2.25 13.73 8.92
C VAL A 385 -1.58 15.08 9.21
N PRO A 386 -1.37 15.50 10.49
CA PRO A 386 -0.61 16.71 10.82
C PRO A 386 0.79 16.75 10.19
N THR A 387 1.51 15.63 10.16
CA THR A 387 2.84 15.57 9.55
C THR A 387 2.80 15.86 8.05
N ILE A 388 1.84 15.29 7.33
CA ILE A 388 1.69 15.52 5.88
C ILE A 388 1.22 16.95 5.60
N ARG A 389 0.33 17.51 6.43
CA ARG A 389 -0.06 18.94 6.34
C ARG A 389 1.15 19.84 6.50
N GLU A 390 2.04 19.55 7.45
CA GLU A 390 3.25 20.35 7.68
C GLU A 390 4.22 20.26 6.51
N LEU A 391 4.31 19.10 5.86
CA LEU A 391 5.07 18.89 4.65
C LEU A 391 4.46 19.68 3.46
N VAL A 392 3.13 19.76 3.37
CA VAL A 392 2.46 20.62 2.36
C VAL A 392 2.75 22.09 2.65
N ASN A 393 2.67 22.54 3.91
CA ASN A 393 3.06 23.90 4.30
C ASN A 393 4.48 24.26 3.79
N PHE A 394 5.43 23.33 3.95
CA PHE A 394 6.79 23.47 3.41
C PHE A 394 6.79 23.73 1.90
N GLN A 395 6.04 22.95 1.13
CA GLN A 395 5.96 23.12 -0.32
C GLN A 395 5.24 24.42 -0.73
N LEU A 396 4.22 24.83 0.03
CA LEU A 396 3.51 26.10 -0.19
C LEU A 396 4.42 27.32 0.06
N LEU A 397 5.29 27.28 1.08
CA LEU A 397 6.26 28.35 1.34
C LEU A 397 7.18 28.61 0.14
N ARG A 398 7.54 27.56 -0.57
CA ARG A 398 8.47 27.59 -1.70
C ARG A 398 7.78 27.71 -3.06
N GLY A 399 6.45 27.83 -3.13
CA GLY A 399 5.69 27.83 -4.39
C GLY A 399 5.89 26.53 -5.20
N ASN A 400 6.15 25.40 -4.55
CA ASN A 400 6.50 24.13 -5.17
C ASN A 400 5.28 23.22 -5.38
N ILE A 401 4.10 23.79 -5.55
CA ILE A 401 2.86 23.05 -5.86
C ILE A 401 2.36 23.47 -7.24
N GLY A 402 2.06 22.49 -8.10
CA GLY A 402 1.63 22.75 -9.48
C GLY A 402 2.73 23.30 -10.38
N ARG A 403 3.99 23.11 -10.04
CA ARG A 403 5.17 23.60 -10.75
C ARG A 403 5.98 22.45 -11.36
N PRO A 404 6.36 22.49 -12.65
CA PRO A 404 7.19 21.44 -13.25
C PRO A 404 8.51 21.22 -12.49
N GLY A 405 8.80 19.97 -12.19
CA GLY A 405 10.00 19.55 -11.44
C GLY A 405 9.88 19.72 -9.91
N ALA A 406 8.70 20.05 -9.40
CA ALA A 406 8.44 20.22 -7.98
C ALA A 406 7.08 19.64 -7.60
N GLY A 407 6.80 19.46 -6.31
CA GLY A 407 5.50 19.03 -5.82
C GLY A 407 5.54 17.95 -4.75
N VAL A 408 4.38 17.35 -4.49
CA VAL A 408 4.15 16.30 -3.48
C VAL A 408 3.89 14.96 -4.14
N CYS A 409 4.55 13.92 -3.64
CA CYS A 409 4.49 12.56 -4.17
C CYS A 409 4.16 11.53 -3.08
N PRO A 410 2.89 11.28 -2.75
CA PRO A 410 2.49 10.12 -1.96
C PRO A 410 2.70 8.85 -2.79
N VAL A 411 3.75 8.09 -2.47
CA VAL A 411 4.13 6.89 -3.24
C VAL A 411 3.25 5.72 -2.80
N ARG A 412 2.24 5.41 -3.60
CA ARG A 412 1.22 4.38 -3.31
C ARG A 412 1.81 2.97 -3.32
N GLY A 413 1.25 2.12 -2.47
CA GLY A 413 1.74 0.74 -2.30
C GLY A 413 1.32 -0.21 -3.41
N HIS A 414 0.03 -0.51 -3.53
CA HIS A 414 -0.51 -1.48 -4.49
C HIS A 414 -0.69 -0.89 -5.89
N SER A 415 -0.61 -1.74 -6.91
CA SER A 415 -0.57 -1.37 -8.33
C SER A 415 -1.73 -0.49 -8.80
N ASN A 416 -2.93 -0.65 -8.22
CA ASN A 416 -4.14 0.12 -8.59
C ASN A 416 -4.86 0.75 -7.38
N VAL A 417 -4.21 0.88 -6.23
CA VAL A 417 -4.87 1.42 -5.02
C VAL A 417 -5.38 2.86 -5.22
N GLN A 418 -4.78 3.63 -6.11
CA GLN A 418 -5.26 4.95 -6.48
C GLN A 418 -6.45 4.85 -7.43
N GLY A 419 -6.40 3.93 -8.40
CA GLY A 419 -7.49 3.66 -9.33
C GLY A 419 -8.74 3.13 -8.64
N ASP A 420 -8.62 2.25 -7.64
CA ASP A 420 -9.76 1.80 -6.84
C ASP A 420 -10.54 2.99 -6.27
N ARG A 421 -9.82 3.96 -5.66
CA ARG A 421 -10.43 5.20 -5.14
C ARG A 421 -11.06 6.06 -6.22
N THR A 422 -10.39 6.18 -7.35
CA THR A 422 -10.91 6.92 -8.52
C THR A 422 -12.18 6.26 -9.07
N MET A 423 -12.27 4.93 -9.03
CA MET A 423 -13.46 4.17 -9.45
C MET A 423 -14.59 4.16 -8.43
N GLY A 424 -14.41 4.75 -7.26
CA GLY A 424 -15.45 4.88 -6.24
C GLY A 424 -15.39 3.85 -5.11
N ILE A 425 -14.32 3.07 -4.96
CA ILE A 425 -14.10 2.25 -3.77
C ILE A 425 -13.68 3.16 -2.62
N TRP A 426 -14.66 3.68 -1.95
CA TRP A 426 -14.49 4.54 -0.77
C TRP A 426 -15.82 4.66 -0.01
N GLU A 427 -15.76 4.53 1.29
CA GLU A 427 -16.91 4.60 2.18
C GLU A 427 -17.51 6.01 2.34
N LYS A 428 -16.81 7.05 1.88
CA LYS A 428 -17.15 8.48 2.03
C LYS A 428 -17.19 9.22 0.69
N MET A 429 -17.77 8.60 -0.35
CA MET A 429 -17.80 9.22 -1.68
C MET A 429 -18.48 10.60 -1.66
N PRO A 430 -17.93 11.58 -2.40
CA PRO A 430 -18.54 12.89 -2.57
C PRO A 430 -19.91 12.81 -3.24
N GLN A 431 -20.79 13.77 -2.93
CA GLN A 431 -22.16 13.79 -3.42
C GLN A 431 -22.24 13.88 -4.96
N ASP A 432 -21.35 14.62 -5.59
CA ASP A 432 -21.29 14.76 -7.05
C ASP A 432 -21.04 13.44 -7.77
N PHE A 433 -20.24 12.55 -7.18
CA PHE A 433 -20.04 11.18 -7.68
C PHE A 433 -21.32 10.34 -7.52
N LEU A 434 -21.98 10.42 -6.37
CA LEU A 434 -23.25 9.71 -6.11
C LEU A 434 -24.35 10.19 -7.08
N ASP A 435 -24.44 11.50 -7.30
CA ASP A 435 -25.38 12.11 -8.27
C ASP A 435 -25.08 11.66 -9.71
N ALA A 436 -23.80 11.49 -10.05
CA ALA A 436 -23.41 10.96 -11.37
C ALA A 436 -23.81 9.49 -11.55
N LEU A 437 -23.67 8.66 -10.50
CA LEU A 437 -24.18 7.28 -10.52
C LEU A 437 -25.70 7.24 -10.66
N GLU A 438 -26.45 8.07 -9.91
CA GLU A 438 -27.90 8.15 -10.01
C GLU A 438 -28.36 8.52 -11.43
N ARG A 439 -27.75 9.54 -12.03
CA ARG A 439 -28.05 9.95 -13.41
C ARG A 439 -27.76 8.86 -14.45
N GLU A 440 -26.63 8.16 -14.28
CA GLU A 440 -26.19 7.15 -15.27
C GLU A 440 -26.98 5.84 -15.16
N PHE A 441 -27.33 5.42 -13.95
CA PHE A 441 -27.89 4.09 -13.70
C PHE A 441 -29.33 4.12 -13.15
N SER A 442 -29.93 5.28 -13.00
CA SER A 442 -31.34 5.46 -12.58
C SER A 442 -31.70 4.73 -11.28
N PHE A 443 -30.78 4.77 -10.29
CA PHE A 443 -31.05 4.36 -8.91
C PHE A 443 -30.43 5.36 -7.94
N THR A 444 -31.00 5.52 -6.74
CA THR A 444 -30.48 6.45 -5.74
C THR A 444 -29.45 5.75 -4.84
N PRO A 445 -28.15 6.08 -4.94
CA PRO A 445 -27.12 5.53 -4.06
C PRO A 445 -27.32 5.99 -2.60
N PRO A 446 -26.89 5.22 -1.59
CA PRO A 446 -26.96 5.64 -0.20
C PRO A 446 -26.07 6.85 0.05
N ALA A 447 -26.63 7.91 0.70
CA ALA A 447 -25.90 9.14 1.02
C ALA A 447 -25.07 9.04 2.32
N ARG A 448 -25.41 8.10 3.24
CA ARG A 448 -24.67 7.93 4.49
C ARG A 448 -23.29 7.32 4.24
N HIS A 449 -22.33 7.70 5.07
CA HIS A 449 -21.00 7.07 5.04
C HIS A 449 -21.08 5.59 5.44
N GLY A 450 -20.28 4.78 4.82
CA GLY A 450 -20.09 3.38 5.15
C GLY A 450 -18.98 3.17 6.20
N LEU A 451 -18.56 1.91 6.35
CA LEU A 451 -17.52 1.46 7.25
C LEU A 451 -16.17 1.41 6.52
N ASP A 452 -15.12 1.98 7.13
CA ASP A 452 -13.74 1.73 6.74
C ASP A 452 -13.25 0.37 7.25
N THR A 453 -11.97 0.03 7.05
CA THR A 453 -11.41 -1.27 7.45
C THR A 453 -11.49 -1.51 8.97
N VAL A 454 -11.14 -0.52 9.79
CA VAL A 454 -11.14 -0.65 11.26
C VAL A 454 -12.57 -0.74 11.78
N ASP A 455 -13.46 0.12 11.28
CA ASP A 455 -14.87 0.13 11.67
C ASP A 455 -15.60 -1.14 11.17
N SER A 456 -15.20 -1.69 10.04
CA SER A 456 -15.71 -3.00 9.56
C SER A 456 -15.37 -4.13 10.53
N ILE A 457 -14.12 -4.18 11.03
CA ILE A 457 -13.70 -5.20 12.01
C ILE A 457 -14.50 -5.04 13.32
N ARG A 458 -14.67 -3.80 13.81
CA ARG A 458 -15.50 -3.51 14.99
C ARG A 458 -16.96 -3.98 14.79
N ALA A 459 -17.53 -3.65 13.64
CA ALA A 459 -18.91 -4.04 13.30
C ALA A 459 -19.11 -5.56 13.20
N MET A 460 -18.11 -6.29 12.69
CA MET A 460 -18.11 -7.77 12.69
C MET A 460 -18.05 -8.31 14.12
N LEU A 461 -17.18 -7.78 14.98
CA LEU A 461 -17.07 -8.18 16.39
C LEU A 461 -18.39 -7.93 17.17
N GLU A 462 -19.12 -6.89 16.82
CA GLU A 462 -20.41 -6.51 17.39
C GLU A 462 -21.59 -7.29 16.78
N GLY A 463 -21.36 -8.10 15.73
CA GLY A 463 -22.40 -8.85 15.03
C GLY A 463 -23.30 -8.01 14.12
N ARG A 464 -22.95 -6.74 13.85
CA ARG A 464 -23.66 -5.84 12.93
C ARG A 464 -23.33 -6.15 11.46
N VAL A 465 -22.15 -6.68 11.18
CA VAL A 465 -21.75 -7.17 9.87
C VAL A 465 -21.73 -8.69 9.90
N ARG A 466 -22.43 -9.32 8.99
CA ARG A 466 -22.63 -10.77 8.90
C ARG A 466 -22.07 -11.37 7.61
N VAL A 467 -21.98 -10.58 6.53
CA VAL A 467 -21.48 -11.03 5.22
C VAL A 467 -20.24 -10.23 4.85
N PHE A 468 -19.17 -10.93 4.53
CA PHE A 468 -17.93 -10.33 4.04
C PHE A 468 -17.62 -10.85 2.63
N LEU A 469 -17.47 -9.94 1.67
CA LEU A 469 -16.95 -10.23 0.33
C LEU A 469 -15.63 -9.50 0.12
N GLY A 470 -14.54 -10.25 -0.10
CA GLY A 470 -13.22 -9.70 -0.41
C GLY A 470 -12.88 -9.85 -1.90
N LEU A 471 -12.63 -8.73 -2.58
CA LEU A 471 -12.07 -8.70 -3.93
C LEU A 471 -10.55 -8.60 -3.82
N ALA A 472 -9.86 -9.70 -4.12
CA ALA A 472 -8.43 -9.89 -3.97
C ALA A 472 -7.92 -9.70 -2.51
N GLY A 473 -6.60 -9.75 -2.31
CA GLY A 473 -5.96 -9.47 -1.03
C GLY A 473 -5.98 -10.64 -0.03
N ASN A 474 -5.44 -10.34 1.14
CA ASN A 474 -5.39 -11.22 2.31
C ASN A 474 -5.77 -10.38 3.53
N PHE A 475 -7.06 -10.10 3.69
CA PHE A 475 -7.61 -9.16 4.67
C PHE A 475 -7.13 -9.48 6.09
N VAL A 476 -7.25 -10.74 6.50
CA VAL A 476 -6.89 -11.20 7.86
C VAL A 476 -5.45 -10.86 8.24
N ARG A 477 -4.51 -10.95 7.29
CA ARG A 477 -3.09 -10.65 7.56
C ARG A 477 -2.68 -9.22 7.25
N ALA A 478 -3.48 -8.51 6.47
CA ALA A 478 -3.23 -7.10 6.18
C ALA A 478 -3.75 -6.18 7.30
N ALA A 479 -4.81 -6.57 7.97
CA ALA A 479 -5.47 -5.79 9.01
C ALA A 479 -4.70 -5.80 10.34
N PRO A 480 -4.90 -4.77 11.21
CA PRO A 480 -4.29 -4.71 12.54
C PRO A 480 -4.90 -5.74 13.50
N ASP A 481 -4.31 -5.90 14.68
CA ASP A 481 -4.85 -6.70 15.79
C ASP A 481 -5.30 -8.11 15.34
N SER A 482 -4.31 -8.90 14.93
CA SER A 482 -4.56 -10.17 14.23
C SER A 482 -5.57 -11.08 14.94
N GLU A 483 -5.54 -11.15 16.27
CA GLU A 483 -6.46 -12.01 17.04
C GLU A 483 -7.90 -11.49 16.96
N ARG A 484 -8.11 -10.19 17.13
CA ARG A 484 -9.45 -9.57 17.03
C ARG A 484 -9.97 -9.59 15.59
N THR A 485 -9.09 -9.37 14.60
CA THR A 485 -9.45 -9.48 13.18
C THR A 485 -9.85 -10.92 12.83
N GLU A 486 -9.12 -11.91 13.30
CA GLU A 486 -9.47 -13.31 13.10
C GLU A 486 -10.80 -13.68 13.77
N GLU A 487 -11.03 -13.19 15.00
CA GLU A 487 -12.31 -13.36 15.70
C GLU A 487 -13.46 -12.72 14.91
N ALA A 488 -13.28 -11.49 14.43
CA ALA A 488 -14.26 -10.78 13.61
C ALA A 488 -14.69 -11.60 12.39
N MET A 489 -13.72 -12.15 11.66
CA MET A 489 -14.01 -12.98 10.48
C MET A 489 -14.76 -14.26 10.83
N ARG A 490 -14.42 -14.90 11.95
CA ARG A 490 -15.12 -16.13 12.42
C ARG A 490 -16.55 -15.86 12.87
N ARG A 491 -16.89 -14.62 13.25
CA ARG A 491 -18.24 -14.22 13.63
C ARG A 491 -19.16 -13.94 12.44
N CYS A 492 -18.61 -13.83 11.24
CA CYS A 492 -19.42 -13.67 10.04
C CYS A 492 -20.22 -14.95 9.75
N ARG A 493 -21.47 -14.77 9.33
CA ARG A 493 -22.30 -15.88 8.83
C ARG A 493 -21.74 -16.42 7.51
N LEU A 494 -21.28 -15.51 6.64
CA LEU A 494 -20.66 -15.89 5.37
C LEU A 494 -19.43 -15.01 5.08
N THR A 495 -18.34 -15.66 4.67
CA THR A 495 -17.15 -15.01 4.10
C THR A 495 -16.89 -15.53 2.69
N ALA A 496 -16.77 -14.64 1.71
CA ALA A 496 -16.46 -14.99 0.32
C ALA A 496 -15.21 -14.24 -0.13
N HIS A 497 -14.31 -14.93 -0.85
CA HIS A 497 -13.08 -14.33 -1.35
C HIS A 497 -12.88 -14.62 -2.84
N ILE A 498 -12.83 -13.57 -3.65
CA ILE A 498 -12.42 -13.62 -5.06
C ILE A 498 -10.89 -13.54 -5.05
N SER A 499 -10.22 -14.63 -5.38
CA SER A 499 -8.76 -14.77 -5.16
C SER A 499 -8.07 -15.61 -6.23
N THR A 500 -6.79 -15.32 -6.47
CA THR A 500 -5.94 -16.11 -7.38
C THR A 500 -5.22 -17.25 -6.66
N LYS A 501 -4.87 -17.07 -5.38
CA LYS A 501 -4.05 -18.01 -4.59
C LYS A 501 -4.61 -18.18 -3.18
N LEU A 502 -4.25 -19.31 -2.56
CA LEU A 502 -4.58 -19.58 -1.17
C LEU A 502 -3.86 -18.62 -0.23
N ASN A 503 -4.57 -18.12 0.79
CA ASN A 503 -4.03 -17.25 1.83
C ASN A 503 -4.78 -17.42 3.16
N ARG A 504 -4.40 -16.70 4.20
CA ARG A 504 -4.96 -16.80 5.55
C ARG A 504 -6.48 -16.56 5.61
N SER A 505 -7.00 -15.65 4.79
CA SER A 505 -8.43 -15.32 4.78
C SER A 505 -9.33 -16.50 4.34
N HIS A 506 -8.78 -17.50 3.66
CA HIS A 506 -9.50 -18.74 3.36
C HIS A 506 -9.49 -19.75 4.51
N ALA A 507 -8.55 -19.62 5.44
CA ALA A 507 -8.39 -20.52 6.59
C ALA A 507 -9.02 -19.94 7.86
N VAL A 508 -9.21 -18.62 7.91
CA VAL A 508 -9.90 -17.91 8.99
C VAL A 508 -11.17 -17.32 8.40
N CYS A 509 -12.28 -18.01 8.58
CA CYS A 509 -13.51 -17.73 7.85
C CYS A 509 -14.76 -17.91 8.73
N GLY A 510 -15.89 -17.43 8.24
CA GLY A 510 -17.19 -17.52 8.88
C GLY A 510 -17.80 -18.93 8.89
N ASP A 511 -19.06 -19.01 9.33
CA ASP A 511 -19.80 -20.27 9.38
C ASP A 511 -19.86 -20.94 8.00
N THR A 512 -20.23 -20.17 6.99
CA THR A 512 -20.14 -20.54 5.58
C THR A 512 -18.97 -19.77 4.96
N ALA A 513 -18.15 -20.45 4.15
CA ALA A 513 -17.07 -19.79 3.43
C ALA A 513 -17.03 -20.19 1.96
N LEU A 514 -16.80 -19.21 1.08
CA LEU A 514 -16.66 -19.40 -0.35
C LEU A 514 -15.26 -18.97 -0.83
N ILE A 515 -14.64 -19.84 -1.60
CA ILE A 515 -13.44 -19.51 -2.40
C ILE A 515 -13.90 -19.39 -3.85
N LEU A 516 -13.77 -18.19 -4.41
CA LEU A 516 -14.17 -17.83 -5.77
C LEU A 516 -12.90 -17.54 -6.60
N PRO A 517 -12.35 -18.54 -7.31
CA PRO A 517 -11.06 -18.40 -7.99
C PRO A 517 -11.20 -17.54 -9.25
N THR A 518 -10.23 -16.63 -9.42
CA THR A 518 -10.21 -15.69 -10.55
C THR A 518 -8.93 -15.77 -11.37
N LEU A 519 -8.97 -15.16 -12.56
CA LEU A 519 -7.82 -15.01 -13.44
C LEU A 519 -6.72 -14.18 -12.78
N GLY A 520 -5.45 -14.56 -13.00
CA GLY A 520 -4.29 -13.74 -12.67
C GLY A 520 -4.06 -12.66 -13.73
N ARG A 521 -3.40 -11.56 -13.36
CA ARG A 521 -3.18 -10.43 -14.27
C ARG A 521 -2.33 -10.79 -15.51
N SER A 522 -1.49 -11.80 -15.42
CA SER A 522 -0.68 -12.32 -16.54
C SER A 522 -1.45 -13.30 -17.45
N GLU A 523 -2.65 -13.74 -17.04
CA GLU A 523 -3.47 -14.68 -17.79
C GLU A 523 -4.37 -13.99 -18.79
N ARG A 524 -4.64 -14.66 -19.91
CA ARG A 524 -5.54 -14.20 -20.95
C ARG A 524 -6.98 -14.22 -20.45
N ASP A 525 -7.68 -13.12 -20.62
CA ASP A 525 -9.09 -13.00 -20.33
C ASP A 525 -9.89 -12.97 -21.66
N CYS A 526 -10.84 -13.87 -21.82
CA CYS A 526 -11.71 -13.96 -22.99
C CYS A 526 -13.16 -13.98 -22.54
N GLN A 527 -13.93 -12.97 -22.92
CA GLN A 527 -15.34 -12.83 -22.63
C GLN A 527 -16.10 -12.56 -23.94
N GLY A 528 -17.29 -13.12 -24.09
CA GLY A 528 -18.07 -12.94 -25.32
C GLY A 528 -17.36 -13.42 -26.61
N GLY A 529 -16.30 -14.22 -26.50
CA GLY A 529 -15.47 -14.67 -27.62
C GLY A 529 -14.32 -13.73 -27.99
N GLU A 530 -14.16 -12.59 -27.30
CA GLU A 530 -13.13 -11.59 -27.55
C GLU A 530 -12.15 -11.47 -26.38
N GLU A 531 -10.89 -11.14 -26.68
CA GLU A 531 -9.87 -10.86 -25.65
C GLU A 531 -10.18 -9.53 -24.96
N GLN A 532 -10.22 -9.57 -23.64
CA GLN A 532 -10.45 -8.41 -22.79
C GLN A 532 -9.14 -7.92 -22.15
N PHE A 533 -9.17 -6.70 -21.67
CA PHE A 533 -8.12 -6.14 -20.83
C PHE A 533 -8.75 -5.29 -19.71
N ILE A 534 -8.06 -5.21 -18.58
CA ILE A 534 -8.40 -4.28 -17.51
C ILE A 534 -7.49 -3.04 -17.60
N THR A 535 -7.83 -2.01 -16.85
CA THR A 535 -7.01 -0.81 -16.74
C THR A 535 -6.57 -0.59 -15.31
N VAL A 536 -5.49 0.16 -15.12
CA VAL A 536 -4.94 0.54 -13.82
C VAL A 536 -4.54 2.02 -13.81
N GLU A 537 -4.54 2.64 -12.62
CA GLU A 537 -4.04 3.99 -12.39
C GLU A 537 -2.85 3.93 -11.43
N ASP A 538 -1.70 4.42 -11.84
CA ASP A 538 -0.49 4.47 -11.02
C ASP A 538 -0.46 5.64 -10.02
N SER A 539 0.60 5.74 -9.22
CA SER A 539 0.78 6.79 -8.19
C SER A 539 0.84 8.22 -8.76
N MET A 540 1.05 8.36 -10.06
CA MET A 540 1.15 9.66 -10.75
C MET A 540 -0.03 9.90 -11.70
N SER A 541 -1.17 9.22 -11.43
CA SER A 541 -2.44 9.35 -12.15
C SER A 541 -2.35 9.01 -13.64
N GLN A 542 -1.40 8.17 -14.05
CA GLN A 542 -1.36 7.62 -15.39
C GLN A 542 -2.25 6.39 -15.48
N VAL A 543 -3.25 6.42 -16.35
CA VAL A 543 -4.16 5.30 -16.64
C VAL A 543 -3.68 4.55 -17.87
N HIS A 544 -3.47 3.23 -17.75
CA HIS A 544 -3.03 2.41 -18.88
C HIS A 544 -3.67 1.01 -18.87
N ALA A 545 -3.65 0.37 -20.03
CA ALA A 545 -4.18 -0.98 -20.21
C ALA A 545 -3.23 -2.05 -19.67
N SER A 546 -3.80 -3.13 -19.18
CA SER A 546 -3.12 -4.31 -18.66
C SER A 546 -3.76 -5.57 -19.22
N ALA A 547 -3.04 -6.33 -20.03
CA ALA A 547 -3.52 -7.55 -20.69
C ALA A 547 -2.51 -8.68 -20.57
N GLY A 548 -2.91 -9.78 -19.94
CA GLY A 548 -2.12 -11.01 -19.88
C GLY A 548 -2.28 -11.87 -21.12
N ARG A 549 -1.28 -12.73 -21.39
CA ARG A 549 -1.27 -13.65 -22.54
C ARG A 549 -1.08 -15.11 -22.17
N LEU A 550 -0.87 -15.40 -20.88
CA LEU A 550 -0.69 -16.77 -20.43
C LEU A 550 -2.04 -17.52 -20.41
N GLU A 551 -1.98 -18.81 -20.71
CA GLU A 551 -3.16 -19.66 -20.53
C GLU A 551 -3.58 -19.67 -19.05
N PRO A 552 -4.90 -19.55 -18.78
CA PRO A 552 -5.44 -19.60 -17.42
C PRO A 552 -5.02 -20.85 -16.63
N ALA A 553 -4.90 -20.72 -15.33
CA ALA A 553 -4.49 -21.81 -14.45
C ALA A 553 -5.49 -22.98 -14.45
N SER A 554 -6.74 -22.72 -14.78
CA SER A 554 -7.82 -23.71 -14.90
C SER A 554 -8.90 -23.19 -15.85
N SER A 555 -9.61 -24.10 -16.51
CA SER A 555 -10.79 -23.79 -17.34
C SER A 555 -12.01 -23.41 -16.49
N HIS A 556 -11.96 -23.57 -15.18
CA HIS A 556 -13.02 -23.18 -14.25
C HIS A 556 -12.87 -21.74 -13.71
N LEU A 557 -11.81 -21.02 -14.06
CA LEU A 557 -11.64 -19.64 -13.61
C LEU A 557 -12.62 -18.71 -14.33
N LEU A 558 -13.12 -17.73 -13.62
CA LEU A 558 -13.83 -16.59 -14.16
C LEU A 558 -13.03 -15.32 -13.89
N SER A 559 -13.25 -14.28 -14.69
CA SER A 559 -12.70 -12.97 -14.38
C SER A 559 -13.42 -12.32 -13.20
N GLU A 560 -12.77 -11.36 -12.55
CA GLU A 560 -13.36 -10.58 -11.46
C GLU A 560 -14.66 -9.89 -11.91
N VAL A 561 -14.67 -9.33 -13.12
CA VAL A 561 -15.86 -8.69 -13.73
C VAL A 561 -17.00 -9.69 -13.91
N ALA A 562 -16.70 -10.88 -14.46
CA ALA A 562 -17.72 -11.90 -14.67
C ALA A 562 -18.34 -12.39 -13.34
N ILE A 563 -17.51 -12.61 -12.32
CA ILE A 563 -17.98 -13.03 -10.98
C ILE A 563 -18.91 -11.96 -10.39
N LEU A 564 -18.48 -10.70 -10.41
CA LEU A 564 -19.23 -9.58 -9.82
C LEU A 564 -20.51 -9.28 -10.59
N SER A 565 -20.48 -9.30 -11.94
CA SER A 565 -21.66 -9.05 -12.78
C SER A 565 -22.72 -10.12 -12.59
N ARG A 566 -22.33 -11.41 -12.56
CA ARG A 566 -23.23 -12.52 -12.27
C ARG A 566 -23.83 -12.45 -10.87
N LEU A 567 -23.02 -12.11 -9.87
CA LEU A 567 -23.49 -11.92 -8.49
C LEU A 567 -24.49 -10.78 -8.39
N ALA A 568 -24.18 -9.63 -8.98
CA ALA A 568 -25.06 -8.47 -8.99
C ALA A 568 -26.40 -8.77 -9.64
N ARG A 569 -26.40 -9.40 -10.81
CA ARG A 569 -27.62 -9.84 -11.51
C ARG A 569 -28.45 -10.80 -10.66
N GLN A 570 -27.79 -11.81 -10.06
CA GLN A 570 -28.49 -12.80 -9.23
C GLN A 570 -29.06 -12.19 -7.94
N THR A 571 -28.38 -11.20 -7.37
CA THR A 571 -28.79 -10.55 -6.10
C THR A 571 -29.87 -9.51 -6.32
N LEU A 572 -29.71 -8.66 -7.33
CA LEU A 572 -30.55 -7.48 -7.56
C LEU A 572 -31.72 -7.76 -8.53
N GLY A 573 -31.57 -8.71 -9.47
CA GLY A 573 -32.58 -8.95 -10.52
C GLY A 573 -32.85 -7.65 -11.30
N ASP A 574 -34.12 -7.39 -11.56
CA ASP A 574 -34.57 -6.22 -12.30
C ASP A 574 -34.80 -4.96 -11.46
N ARG A 575 -34.38 -4.98 -10.18
CA ARG A 575 -34.58 -3.84 -9.25
C ARG A 575 -33.81 -2.59 -9.66
N VAL A 576 -32.69 -2.76 -10.36
CA VAL A 576 -31.88 -1.66 -10.91
C VAL A 576 -31.55 -1.92 -12.38
N PRO A 577 -31.68 -0.90 -13.26
CA PRO A 577 -31.49 -1.08 -14.70
C PRO A 577 -30.00 -1.03 -15.13
N VAL A 578 -29.16 -1.81 -14.46
CA VAL A 578 -27.74 -1.91 -14.77
C VAL A 578 -27.52 -3.08 -15.75
N PRO A 579 -26.82 -2.88 -16.89
CA PRO A 579 -26.63 -3.91 -17.91
C PRO A 579 -25.49 -4.87 -17.55
N TRP A 580 -25.65 -5.64 -16.48
CA TRP A 580 -24.61 -6.55 -15.95
C TRP A 580 -24.11 -7.58 -16.97
N GLU A 581 -24.97 -8.05 -17.88
CA GLU A 581 -24.58 -8.99 -18.92
C GLU A 581 -23.69 -8.35 -19.98
N ASP A 582 -23.98 -7.09 -20.34
CA ASP A 582 -23.16 -6.34 -21.29
C ASP A 582 -21.78 -6.03 -20.70
N PHE A 583 -21.70 -5.81 -19.36
CA PHE A 583 -20.44 -5.60 -18.64
C PHE A 583 -19.56 -6.85 -18.64
N GLU A 584 -20.17 -8.02 -18.44
CA GLU A 584 -19.48 -9.30 -18.51
C GLU A 584 -18.98 -9.59 -19.94
N ALA A 585 -19.79 -9.30 -20.94
CA ALA A 585 -19.50 -9.62 -22.35
C ALA A 585 -18.38 -8.74 -22.93
N ASP A 586 -18.33 -7.44 -22.61
CA ASP A 586 -17.33 -6.48 -23.10
C ASP A 586 -17.04 -5.41 -22.04
N TYR A 587 -15.81 -5.34 -21.55
CA TYR A 587 -15.36 -4.33 -20.57
C TYR A 587 -15.35 -2.91 -21.17
N GLY A 588 -15.42 -2.77 -22.48
CA GLY A 588 -15.65 -1.49 -23.15
C GLY A 588 -16.93 -0.81 -22.68
N ASN A 589 -17.99 -1.59 -22.43
CA ASN A 589 -19.27 -1.08 -21.92
C ASN A 589 -19.10 -0.49 -20.49
N ILE A 590 -18.27 -1.10 -19.65
CA ILE A 590 -17.93 -0.55 -18.31
C ILE A 590 -17.18 0.76 -18.46
N ARG A 591 -16.14 0.80 -19.32
CA ARG A 591 -15.35 2.02 -19.57
C ARG A 591 -16.19 3.18 -20.11
N ASP A 592 -17.18 2.90 -20.93
CA ASP A 592 -18.13 3.92 -21.41
C ASP A 592 -18.99 4.49 -20.28
N ARG A 593 -19.37 3.67 -19.26
CA ARG A 593 -20.07 4.14 -18.07
C ARG A 593 -19.14 4.93 -17.15
N ILE A 594 -17.91 4.44 -16.92
CA ILE A 594 -16.88 5.18 -16.16
C ILE A 594 -16.67 6.56 -16.77
N ALA A 595 -16.60 6.67 -18.11
CA ALA A 595 -16.42 7.94 -18.79
C ALA A 595 -17.56 8.97 -18.54
N ARG A 596 -18.75 8.51 -18.17
CA ARG A 596 -19.89 9.38 -17.85
C ARG A 596 -20.03 9.69 -16.34
N VAL A 597 -19.42 8.86 -15.50
CA VAL A 597 -19.51 8.99 -14.04
C VAL A 597 -18.27 9.68 -13.44
N VAL A 598 -17.09 9.35 -13.96
CA VAL A 598 -15.80 9.77 -13.37
C VAL A 598 -15.15 10.85 -14.25
N PRO A 599 -14.99 12.08 -13.73
CA PRO A 599 -14.33 13.16 -14.47
C PRO A 599 -12.91 12.78 -14.93
N GLY A 600 -12.54 13.22 -16.13
CA GLY A 600 -11.22 12.96 -16.71
C GLY A 600 -11.10 11.66 -17.50
N PHE A 601 -12.18 10.85 -17.56
CA PHE A 601 -12.23 9.60 -18.33
C PHE A 601 -12.97 9.73 -19.68
N GLU A 602 -13.24 10.94 -20.17
CA GLU A 602 -13.88 11.15 -21.46
C GLU A 602 -13.12 10.41 -22.57
N ASN A 603 -13.87 9.75 -23.47
CA ASN A 603 -13.31 8.91 -24.54
C ASN A 603 -12.37 7.80 -24.05
N PHE A 604 -12.68 7.21 -22.89
CA PHE A 604 -11.82 6.25 -22.19
C PHE A 604 -11.33 5.12 -23.11
N ASN A 605 -12.24 4.41 -23.78
CA ASN A 605 -11.90 3.30 -24.68
C ASN A 605 -10.89 3.67 -25.78
N THR A 606 -10.95 4.90 -26.29
CA THR A 606 -10.01 5.38 -27.32
C THR A 606 -8.68 5.79 -26.73
N ARG A 607 -8.71 6.51 -25.60
CA ARG A 607 -7.49 7.06 -24.96
C ARG A 607 -6.61 5.96 -24.38
N VAL A 608 -7.19 4.97 -23.72
CA VAL A 608 -6.44 3.91 -23.06
C VAL A 608 -5.77 2.93 -24.05
N ARG A 609 -6.27 2.83 -25.28
CA ARG A 609 -5.66 2.01 -26.34
C ARG A 609 -4.41 2.65 -26.95
N LYS A 610 -4.14 3.93 -26.68
CA LYS A 610 -2.90 4.58 -27.09
C LYS A 610 -1.73 3.98 -26.28
N PRO A 611 -0.54 3.80 -26.88
CA PRO A 611 0.63 3.33 -26.16
C PRO A 611 0.91 4.18 -24.92
N GLY A 612 0.99 3.57 -23.75
CA GLY A 612 1.18 4.25 -22.46
C GLY A 612 -0.10 4.86 -21.85
N GLY A 613 -1.25 4.74 -22.51
CA GLY A 613 -2.51 5.23 -21.97
C GLY A 613 -2.62 6.76 -21.93
N PHE A 614 -3.08 7.31 -20.79
CA PHE A 614 -3.27 8.75 -20.63
C PHE A 614 -3.15 9.19 -19.17
N ALA A 615 -2.72 10.42 -18.94
CA ALA A 615 -2.75 11.05 -17.62
C ALA A 615 -4.15 11.58 -17.32
N LEU A 616 -4.60 11.39 -16.08
CA LEU A 616 -5.79 12.10 -15.58
C LEU A 616 -5.44 13.57 -15.34
N PRO A 617 -6.36 14.48 -15.60
CA PRO A 617 -6.16 15.88 -15.29
C PRO A 617 -6.01 16.06 -13.78
N ASN A 618 -5.05 16.88 -13.37
CA ASN A 618 -4.88 17.30 -12.00
C ASN A 618 -5.04 18.83 -11.94
N PRO A 619 -6.14 19.34 -11.38
CA PRO A 619 -6.40 20.78 -11.37
C PRO A 619 -5.31 21.58 -10.64
N VAL A 620 -4.63 20.97 -9.68
CA VAL A 620 -3.53 21.60 -8.94
C VAL A 620 -2.37 21.98 -9.88
N ASN A 621 -2.08 21.17 -10.91
CA ASN A 621 -1.06 21.48 -11.92
C ASN A 621 -1.43 22.67 -12.83
N GLU A 622 -2.71 23.03 -12.86
CA GLU A 622 -3.23 24.20 -13.55
C GLU A 622 -3.40 25.42 -12.61
N GLY A 623 -2.96 25.26 -11.35
CA GLY A 623 -3.10 26.26 -10.30
C GLY A 623 -4.54 26.44 -9.80
N VAL A 624 -5.39 25.44 -10.01
CA VAL A 624 -6.77 25.39 -9.50
C VAL A 624 -6.82 24.46 -8.29
N PHE A 625 -7.24 25.00 -7.15
CA PHE A 625 -7.35 24.25 -5.91
C PHE A 625 -8.83 24.02 -5.59
N PRO A 626 -9.34 22.77 -5.67
CA PRO A 626 -10.74 22.46 -5.36
C PRO A 626 -11.05 22.48 -3.84
N THR A 627 -10.50 23.43 -3.12
CA THR A 627 -10.82 23.71 -1.72
C THR A 627 -12.06 24.63 -1.64
N PRO A 628 -12.75 24.70 -0.50
CA PRO A 628 -13.90 25.61 -0.34
C PRO A 628 -13.62 27.08 -0.65
N GLY A 629 -12.36 27.52 -0.51
CA GLY A 629 -11.93 28.89 -0.81
C GLY A 629 -11.28 29.06 -2.19
N GLY A 630 -11.15 27.99 -2.99
CA GLY A 630 -10.48 28.04 -4.29
C GLY A 630 -8.95 28.27 -4.25
N LYS A 631 -8.34 28.21 -3.06
CA LYS A 631 -6.90 28.40 -2.82
C LYS A 631 -6.34 27.26 -1.98
N ALA A 632 -5.05 26.98 -2.12
CA ALA A 632 -4.32 26.09 -1.24
C ALA A 632 -4.30 26.64 0.20
N ARG A 633 -4.24 25.75 1.18
CA ARG A 633 -4.41 26.16 2.57
C ARG A 633 -3.19 25.80 3.41
N PHE A 634 -2.59 26.82 4.04
CA PHE A 634 -1.70 26.61 5.18
C PHE A 634 -2.49 26.15 6.39
N THR A 635 -1.92 25.24 7.16
CA THR A 635 -2.57 24.63 8.34
C THR A 635 -1.66 24.79 9.56
N ARG A 636 -2.27 25.01 10.72
CA ARG A 636 -1.60 24.94 12.02
C ARG A 636 -1.61 23.50 12.50
N ASN A 637 -0.46 23.00 12.90
CA ASN A 637 -0.32 21.66 13.44
C ASN A 637 0.39 21.73 14.78
N ASP A 638 -0.26 21.26 15.84
CA ASP A 638 0.31 21.29 17.18
C ASP A 638 1.50 20.32 17.27
N PHE A 639 2.55 20.76 17.95
CA PHE A 639 3.71 19.92 18.20
C PHE A 639 3.35 18.71 19.05
N THR A 640 3.77 17.55 18.61
CA THR A 640 3.57 16.30 19.35
C THR A 640 4.82 15.43 19.25
N MET A 641 5.08 14.66 20.29
CA MET A 641 6.21 13.72 20.35
C MET A 641 5.72 12.35 20.82
N LEU A 642 6.01 11.33 20.05
CA LEU A 642 5.81 9.95 20.49
C LEU A 642 6.80 9.61 21.60
N ARG A 643 6.30 9.13 22.73
CA ARG A 643 7.11 8.72 23.88
C ARG A 643 6.80 7.28 24.28
N ALA A 644 7.84 6.52 24.59
CA ALA A 644 7.70 5.24 25.27
C ALA A 644 8.00 5.44 26.76
N PRO A 645 7.29 4.76 27.68
CA PRO A 645 7.66 4.71 29.09
C PRO A 645 9.06 4.13 29.29
N GLU A 646 9.64 4.34 30.47
CA GLU A 646 10.92 3.73 30.83
C GLU A 646 10.85 2.21 30.69
N GLY A 647 11.91 1.58 30.17
CA GLY A 647 11.97 0.15 29.89
C GLY A 647 11.17 -0.29 28.64
N HIS A 648 10.59 0.63 27.88
CA HIS A 648 9.82 0.35 26.65
C HIS A 648 10.48 0.99 25.43
N LEU A 649 10.12 0.49 24.25
CA LEU A 649 10.61 0.99 22.96
C LEU A 649 9.41 1.36 22.06
N LEU A 650 9.65 2.25 21.11
CA LEU A 650 8.73 2.52 20.01
C LEU A 650 9.03 1.54 18.86
N LEU A 651 8.12 0.62 18.59
CA LEU A 651 8.28 -0.35 17.51
C LEU A 651 7.67 0.19 16.21
N GLN A 652 8.40 0.00 15.10
CA GLN A 652 7.87 0.11 13.75
C GLN A 652 7.82 -1.27 13.07
N THR A 653 6.74 -1.52 12.35
CA THR A 653 6.66 -2.70 11.49
C THR A 653 7.44 -2.46 10.20
N LEU A 654 8.12 -3.48 9.69
CA LEU A 654 8.93 -3.42 8.48
C LEU A 654 8.47 -4.45 7.45
N ARG A 655 8.72 -4.15 6.19
CA ARG A 655 8.70 -5.15 5.12
C ARG A 655 10.13 -5.61 4.82
N SER A 656 10.35 -6.92 4.68
CA SER A 656 11.63 -7.44 4.17
C SER A 656 11.79 -7.13 2.68
N HIS A 657 13.01 -7.27 2.16
CA HIS A 657 13.24 -7.06 0.73
C HIS A 657 12.51 -8.10 -0.12
N ASP A 658 12.58 -9.38 0.26
CA ASP A 658 11.96 -10.50 -0.46
C ASP A 658 10.50 -10.73 -0.07
N GLN A 659 9.69 -9.68 -0.11
CA GLN A 659 8.29 -9.71 0.31
C GLN A 659 7.45 -8.76 -0.56
N TRP A 660 6.21 -9.14 -0.81
CA TRP A 660 5.19 -8.24 -1.31
C TRP A 660 3.96 -8.28 -0.39
N ASN A 661 3.60 -7.13 0.18
CA ASN A 661 2.54 -7.01 1.18
C ASN A 661 2.63 -8.15 2.23
N THR A 662 1.59 -8.97 2.39
CA THR A 662 1.54 -10.09 3.35
C THR A 662 2.26 -11.36 2.87
N VAL A 663 2.82 -11.37 1.66
CA VAL A 663 3.45 -12.57 1.05
C VAL A 663 4.97 -12.48 1.10
N PRO A 664 5.64 -13.21 2.01
CA PRO A 664 7.08 -13.39 1.95
C PRO A 664 7.45 -14.45 0.90
N TYR A 665 8.32 -14.11 -0.04
CA TYR A 665 8.85 -15.06 -1.03
C TYR A 665 9.92 -15.97 -0.43
N THR A 666 10.72 -15.40 0.46
CA THR A 666 11.73 -16.11 1.25
C THR A 666 11.65 -15.67 2.72
N THR A 667 12.37 -16.37 3.59
CA THR A 667 12.55 -15.96 5.01
C THR A 667 13.74 -15.02 5.20
N ASP A 668 14.35 -14.57 4.10
CA ASP A 668 15.56 -13.74 4.12
C ASP A 668 15.23 -12.25 3.93
N ASP A 669 15.98 -11.40 4.61
CA ASP A 669 16.16 -9.99 4.27
C ASP A 669 17.62 -9.70 4.00
N ARG A 670 18.01 -9.91 2.75
CA ARG A 670 19.42 -9.79 2.32
C ARG A 670 19.99 -8.38 2.48
N TYR A 671 19.14 -7.35 2.49
CA TYR A 671 19.60 -5.98 2.65
C TYR A 671 19.93 -5.66 4.11
N ARG A 672 19.15 -6.19 5.05
CA ARG A 672 19.42 -6.03 6.48
C ARG A 672 20.30 -7.13 7.06
N GLY A 673 20.77 -8.08 6.24
CA GLY A 673 21.65 -9.16 6.65
C GLY A 673 20.98 -10.26 7.48
N ILE A 674 19.66 -10.42 7.34
CA ILE A 674 18.87 -11.43 8.04
C ILE A 674 18.62 -12.61 7.10
N HIS A 675 18.90 -13.83 7.56
CA HIS A 675 18.70 -15.05 6.78
C HIS A 675 18.01 -16.14 7.61
N GLY A 676 17.05 -16.84 7.01
CA GLY A 676 16.43 -18.03 7.54
C GLY A 676 15.29 -17.80 8.55
N SER A 677 15.02 -16.57 8.99
CA SER A 677 13.88 -16.28 9.87
C SER A 677 13.38 -14.85 9.72
N ARG A 678 12.09 -14.65 10.00
CA ARG A 678 11.42 -13.36 10.05
C ARG A 678 11.02 -12.94 11.49
N ARG A 679 11.17 -13.84 12.47
CA ARG A 679 10.93 -13.53 13.88
C ARG A 679 12.15 -12.84 14.49
N ILE A 680 12.34 -11.59 14.08
CA ILE A 680 13.51 -10.76 14.40
C ILE A 680 13.04 -9.40 14.93
N VAL A 681 13.65 -8.92 16.00
CA VAL A 681 13.53 -7.54 16.49
C VAL A 681 14.89 -6.87 16.37
N LEU A 682 14.94 -5.80 15.59
CA LEU A 682 16.11 -4.94 15.43
C LEU A 682 16.09 -3.88 16.55
N VAL A 683 17.13 -3.80 17.35
CA VAL A 683 17.21 -2.89 18.52
C VAL A 683 18.56 -2.21 18.54
N HIS A 684 18.59 -0.92 18.94
CA HIS A 684 19.83 -0.17 19.07
C HIS A 684 20.74 -0.76 20.18
N PRO A 685 22.07 -0.85 19.98
CA PRO A 685 22.97 -1.43 20.98
C PRO A 685 22.87 -0.79 22.36
N ALA A 686 22.71 0.53 22.45
CA ALA A 686 22.55 1.23 23.71
C ALA A 686 21.24 0.86 24.43
N ASP A 687 20.16 0.61 23.70
CA ASP A 687 18.89 0.17 24.29
C ASP A 687 18.98 -1.26 24.81
N LEU A 688 19.67 -2.16 24.09
CA LEU A 688 19.96 -3.51 24.59
C LEU A 688 20.73 -3.47 25.91
N ALA A 689 21.75 -2.64 26.00
CA ALA A 689 22.52 -2.48 27.22
C ALA A 689 21.66 -1.89 28.36
N ALA A 690 20.87 -0.87 28.10
CA ALA A 690 19.98 -0.25 29.08
C ALA A 690 18.90 -1.22 29.61
N LEU A 691 18.39 -2.10 28.75
CA LEU A 691 17.39 -3.12 29.10
C LEU A 691 18.01 -4.39 29.71
N GLY A 692 19.34 -4.50 29.77
CA GLY A 692 20.06 -5.69 30.27
C GLY A 692 19.87 -6.92 29.37
N LEU A 693 19.62 -6.72 28.08
CA LEU A 693 19.36 -7.78 27.10
C LEU A 693 20.57 -8.01 26.19
N ALA A 694 20.87 -9.26 25.88
CA ALA A 694 21.97 -9.62 25.01
C ALA A 694 21.56 -9.68 23.54
N ASP A 695 22.47 -9.34 22.64
CA ASP A 695 22.32 -9.63 21.21
C ASP A 695 22.14 -11.14 20.98
N GLY A 696 21.19 -11.54 20.18
CA GLY A 696 20.84 -12.94 19.92
C GLY A 696 19.90 -13.57 20.95
N ALA A 697 19.54 -12.88 22.03
CA ALA A 697 18.59 -13.41 23.02
C ALA A 697 17.20 -13.61 22.43
N LYS A 698 16.46 -14.58 22.97
CA LYS A 698 15.06 -14.82 22.64
C LYS A 698 14.17 -13.96 23.52
N VAL A 699 13.16 -13.36 22.90
CA VAL A 699 12.17 -12.53 23.57
C VAL A 699 10.78 -12.73 23.02
N ASP A 700 9.79 -12.43 23.84
CA ASP A 700 8.47 -12.07 23.39
C ASP A 700 8.37 -10.55 23.28
N VAL A 701 7.74 -10.07 22.22
CA VAL A 701 7.44 -8.65 22.04
C VAL A 701 6.00 -8.43 22.48
N VAL A 702 5.81 -7.57 23.48
CA VAL A 702 4.49 -7.32 24.07
C VAL A 702 4.12 -5.86 23.88
N SER A 703 3.00 -5.60 23.24
CA SER A 703 2.50 -4.22 23.09
C SER A 703 1.75 -3.78 24.34
N VAL A 704 1.88 -2.48 24.64
CA VAL A 704 1.19 -1.82 25.73
C VAL A 704 0.23 -0.79 25.16
N TRP A 705 -1.07 -0.96 25.46
CA TRP A 705 -2.12 -0.08 25.00
C TRP A 705 -3.10 0.23 26.11
N GLN A 706 -3.83 1.34 25.96
CA GLN A 706 -4.76 1.86 26.97
C GLN A 706 -6.02 0.99 27.22
N ASP A 707 -6.28 0.01 26.34
CA ASP A 707 -7.41 -0.93 26.50
C ASP A 707 -7.14 -2.06 27.51
N GLY A 708 -5.93 -2.11 28.08
CA GLY A 708 -5.52 -3.13 29.04
C GLY A 708 -5.34 -4.54 28.44
N THR A 709 -5.49 -4.71 27.13
CA THR A 709 -5.30 -5.99 26.46
C THR A 709 -3.82 -6.23 26.19
N GLU A 710 -3.31 -7.37 26.66
CA GLU A 710 -1.95 -7.80 26.33
C GLU A 710 -1.94 -8.44 24.94
N ARG A 711 -1.12 -7.91 24.04
CA ARG A 711 -0.89 -8.44 22.70
C ARG A 711 0.56 -8.89 22.60
N ARG A 712 0.78 -10.13 22.22
CA ARG A 712 2.08 -10.78 22.27
C ARG A 712 2.47 -11.37 20.92
N ALA A 713 3.68 -11.03 20.47
CA ALA A 713 4.35 -11.69 19.36
C ALA A 713 5.48 -12.56 19.92
N GLU A 714 5.36 -13.87 19.83
CA GLU A 714 6.20 -14.82 20.53
C GLU A 714 7.43 -15.27 19.74
N ASP A 715 8.49 -15.67 20.47
CA ASP A 715 9.69 -16.34 19.96
C ASP A 715 10.45 -15.50 18.90
N PHE A 716 10.71 -14.24 19.23
CA PHE A 716 11.56 -13.34 18.43
C PHE A 716 12.99 -13.37 18.91
N ARG A 717 13.95 -13.22 17.99
CA ARG A 717 15.36 -13.05 18.27
C ARG A 717 15.73 -11.59 18.23
N LEU A 718 16.42 -11.10 19.27
CA LEU A 718 17.02 -9.77 19.29
C LEU A 718 18.22 -9.71 18.34
N VAL A 719 18.32 -8.62 17.63
CA VAL A 719 19.47 -8.32 16.75
C VAL A 719 19.90 -6.89 17.01
N SER A 720 21.15 -6.77 17.46
CA SER A 720 21.82 -5.47 17.57
C SER A 720 21.94 -4.83 16.19
N TYR A 721 21.27 -3.69 15.98
CA TYR A 721 21.15 -3.05 14.68
C TYR A 721 21.26 -1.52 14.80
N PRO A 722 21.85 -0.81 13.85
CA PRO A 722 21.97 0.65 13.90
C PRO A 722 20.64 1.37 13.60
N THR A 723 19.58 1.04 14.36
CA THR A 723 18.35 1.83 14.40
C THR A 723 18.53 3.06 15.28
N THR A 724 17.53 3.95 15.36
CA THR A 724 17.59 5.10 16.27
C THR A 724 17.31 4.65 17.70
N ALA A 725 18.05 5.21 18.68
CA ALA A 725 17.88 4.87 20.10
C ALA A 725 16.42 5.15 20.57
N GLY A 726 15.90 4.29 21.44
CA GLY A 726 14.51 4.28 21.90
C GLY A 726 13.53 3.70 20.88
N CYS A 727 14.03 3.19 19.73
CA CYS A 727 13.22 2.65 18.67
C CYS A 727 13.62 1.20 18.34
N ALA A 728 12.62 0.37 18.05
CA ALA A 728 12.80 -0.98 17.58
C ALA A 728 12.10 -1.19 16.23
N ALA A 729 12.46 -2.25 15.52
CA ALA A 729 11.84 -2.60 14.26
C ALA A 729 11.67 -4.11 14.10
N ALA A 730 10.53 -4.57 13.57
CA ALA A 730 10.26 -5.97 13.32
C ALA A 730 9.39 -6.18 12.08
N TYR A 731 9.37 -7.41 11.57
CA TYR A 731 8.71 -7.67 10.29
C TYR A 731 7.19 -7.77 10.40
N TYR A 732 6.52 -7.16 9.44
CA TYR A 732 5.12 -7.32 9.06
C TYR A 732 4.99 -8.54 8.10
N PRO A 733 3.99 -9.41 8.17
CA PRO A 733 2.80 -9.29 9.04
C PRO A 733 2.93 -9.96 10.42
N GLU A 734 4.08 -10.53 10.76
CA GLU A 734 4.30 -11.28 12.01
C GLU A 734 4.01 -10.42 13.27
N THR A 735 4.19 -9.12 13.16
CA THR A 735 3.97 -8.16 14.25
C THR A 735 2.61 -7.43 14.18
N ASN A 736 1.70 -7.80 13.27
CA ASN A 736 0.37 -7.19 13.21
C ASN A 736 -0.47 -7.45 14.47
N VAL A 737 -0.23 -8.55 15.15
CA VAL A 737 -0.85 -8.85 16.45
C VAL A 737 -0.59 -7.75 17.49
N LEU A 738 0.53 -7.03 17.37
CA LEU A 738 0.93 -5.96 18.30
C LEU A 738 0.24 -4.62 18.03
N VAL A 739 -0.43 -4.44 16.89
CA VAL A 739 -1.09 -3.19 16.52
C VAL A 739 -2.52 -3.18 17.06
N PRO A 740 -2.83 -2.43 18.13
CA PRO A 740 -4.18 -2.45 18.69
C PRO A 740 -5.21 -1.91 17.67
N LEU A 741 -6.39 -2.52 17.61
CA LEU A 741 -7.45 -2.12 16.68
C LEU A 741 -7.86 -0.66 16.87
N ASP A 742 -7.79 -0.16 18.10
CA ASP A 742 -8.17 1.22 18.46
C ASP A 742 -6.99 2.20 18.39
N SER A 743 -5.79 1.72 18.03
CA SER A 743 -4.63 2.57 17.78
C SER A 743 -4.64 3.05 16.33
N VAL A 744 -5.26 4.18 16.11
CA VAL A 744 -5.47 4.77 14.78
C VAL A 744 -4.93 6.19 14.70
N ALA A 745 -4.56 6.61 13.49
CA ALA A 745 -4.14 7.96 13.19
C ALA A 745 -5.31 8.94 13.34
N ASP A 746 -5.00 10.10 13.89
CA ASP A 746 -5.97 11.18 14.03
C ASP A 746 -6.54 11.57 12.64
N THR A 747 -7.84 11.81 12.56
CA THR A 747 -8.57 12.22 11.36
C THR A 747 -8.79 11.11 10.31
N SER A 748 -7.85 10.18 10.11
CA SER A 748 -7.89 9.22 8.99
C SER A 748 -8.25 7.79 9.37
N ASN A 749 -8.36 7.47 10.66
CA ASN A 749 -8.60 6.11 11.18
C ASN A 749 -7.60 5.04 10.66
N THR A 750 -6.44 5.45 10.14
CA THR A 750 -5.39 4.54 9.66
C THR A 750 -4.71 3.85 10.84
N PRO A 751 -4.56 2.50 10.84
CA PRO A 751 -3.86 1.78 11.92
C PRO A 751 -2.42 2.27 12.12
N THR A 752 -2.02 2.51 13.37
CA THR A 752 -0.69 3.06 13.70
C THR A 752 0.37 1.98 13.82
N SER A 753 0.74 1.37 12.69
CA SER A 753 1.79 0.35 12.64
C SER A 753 3.22 0.90 12.84
N LYS A 754 3.36 2.21 13.02
CA LYS A 754 4.63 2.90 13.33
C LYS A 754 4.45 3.69 14.62
N GLY A 755 5.23 3.32 15.64
CA GLY A 755 5.13 3.95 16.95
C GLY A 755 4.35 3.14 17.99
N ILE A 756 4.31 1.82 17.84
CA ILE A 756 3.71 0.91 18.82
C ILE A 756 4.61 0.88 20.06
N VAL A 757 4.05 1.15 21.24
CA VAL A 757 4.77 1.01 22.50
C VAL A 757 4.88 -0.46 22.86
N VAL A 758 6.12 -0.96 23.00
CA VAL A 758 6.39 -2.37 23.32
C VAL A 758 7.40 -2.53 24.45
N ARG A 759 7.26 -3.63 25.20
CA ARG A 759 8.29 -4.16 26.07
C ARG A 759 8.81 -5.48 25.52
N LEU A 760 10.07 -5.79 25.85
CA LEU A 760 10.74 -7.02 25.43
C LEU A 760 10.88 -7.94 26.64
N GLU A 761 10.26 -9.11 26.61
CA GLU A 761 10.28 -10.07 27.70
C GLU A 761 11.19 -11.24 27.35
N PRO A 762 12.30 -11.47 28.10
CA PRO A 762 13.19 -12.60 27.84
C PRO A 762 12.48 -13.93 27.91
N ARG A 763 12.79 -14.82 26.99
CA ARG A 763 12.44 -16.24 27.05
C ARG A 763 13.62 -17.05 27.60
N PRO A 764 13.37 -18.10 28.41
CA PRO A 764 14.42 -18.97 28.90
C PRO A 764 15.19 -19.70 27.81
#